data_560eb70cc74168f232d280e04e288002
#
_entry.id   560eb70cc74168f232d280e04e288002
#
_cell.length_a   1.000
_cell.length_b   1.000
_cell.length_c   1.000
_cell.angle_alpha   90.00
_cell.angle_beta   90.00
_cell.angle_gamma   90.00
#
_symmetry.space_group_name_H-M   'P 1'
#
loop_
_entity.id
_entity.type
_entity.pdbx_description
1 polymer ?
#
loop_
_entity_poly.entity_id
_entity_poly.type
_entity_poly.pdbx_seq_one_letter_code
_entity_poly.pdbx_strand_id
1 'polypeptide(L)'
;MSSIDMIRKVAVIGAGTMGHGIAEVAALAGYEVWMYDIAEDILKSAMEKIEWSVNKLASKGAVREDVKTVVSRIHPSLDFEEVVKGADFVIEAVPEKIDLKRDIFAKLDKLTPPHAILATNTSSLPITEIAAATDRRDKVVGMHFFNPPPLMPLVEIIRGEETSDLTVRLTVELGKKFGKQPVIVNKDVPGFIVNRLLMRFMQAACWMVANKKATVIEVDSAVKYKLGFPMGAFELADYSGIDIMYLVGKAIMERGTLIHPCPVYEDKYKAGEYGVKTGKGFYEYPAPGKYSRPNIPKDAGEKVDELELIAPAINEAAWLLREGIATRDDIDKATELGLGYPKGLFKYADDYGVDKVVETLDRMHKETGWEEYEPDPLLTKMVEEGKLGRKTGEGFYVYPKIEEKRLENIIVRLEPPIAWIVLNRPRKLNALTVNLLKELSDSLDELEEKDDIRVVVITGSGRAFSAGADVTQFMGVTPFKAAIFSRRFQEITNKIEYYTKPVIMMINGFCLGGGMEIALSGDFRFASELAMLGQPEINLGIIPGAGATQRMPRIVGISKAKELIYSGEMIPASEALKIGLVDRVFPPEKLEDETRKFALKLSEKPPLALLAAKYAIQLGMETDIWHGLNIEAPFFGLTFSTEDVIEGVTAFMEKRKPKFKGK
;
A
#
# COMPACT_ATOMS: atom_id res chain seq x y z
N MET A 1 30.06 13.45 16.26
CA MET A 1 29.23 12.23 16.09
C MET A 1 29.26 11.88 14.62
N SER A 2 29.68 10.67 14.25
CA SER A 2 29.79 10.22 12.84
C SER A 2 28.98 8.97 12.50
N SER A 3 28.44 8.29 13.54
CA SER A 3 27.64 7.06 13.42
C SER A 3 26.44 7.11 14.34
N ILE A 4 25.35 6.43 13.95
CA ILE A 4 24.12 6.26 14.72
C ILE A 4 24.39 5.54 16.05
N ASP A 5 25.36 4.64 16.10
CA ASP A 5 25.70 3.86 17.31
C ASP A 5 26.30 4.71 18.44
N MET A 6 26.62 5.96 18.14
CA MET A 6 27.05 6.94 19.15
C MET A 6 25.88 7.62 19.89
N ILE A 7 24.66 7.50 19.36
CA ILE A 7 23.44 7.99 20.04
C ILE A 7 23.03 6.95 21.06
N ARG A 8 23.07 7.30 22.35
CA ARG A 8 22.67 6.44 23.47
C ARG A 8 21.60 7.07 24.32
N LYS A 9 21.72 8.37 24.59
CA LYS A 9 20.77 9.14 25.39
C LYS A 9 19.95 10.04 24.51
N VAL A 10 18.63 9.85 24.52
CA VAL A 10 17.63 10.71 23.84
C VAL A 10 16.92 11.56 24.89
N ALA A 11 16.85 12.85 24.68
CA ALA A 11 16.06 13.75 25.51
C ALA A 11 14.79 14.18 24.76
N VAL A 12 13.64 14.17 25.43
CA VAL A 12 12.37 14.62 24.89
C VAL A 12 11.89 15.81 25.72
N ILE A 13 11.72 16.96 25.08
CA ILE A 13 11.32 18.22 25.74
C ILE A 13 9.86 18.50 25.45
N GLY A 14 9.02 18.37 26.48
CA GLY A 14 7.56 18.37 26.41
C GLY A 14 7.00 16.96 26.48
N ALA A 15 6.16 16.68 27.47
CA ALA A 15 5.52 15.38 27.71
C ALA A 15 4.02 15.36 27.32
N GLY A 16 3.60 16.37 26.54
CA GLY A 16 2.21 16.50 26.06
C GLY A 16 1.81 15.41 25.05
N THR A 17 0.83 15.72 24.19
CA THR A 17 0.20 14.79 23.24
C THR A 17 1.20 14.07 22.31
N MET A 18 2.24 14.77 21.85
CA MET A 18 3.26 14.16 20.99
C MET A 18 4.44 13.61 21.77
N GLY A 19 4.91 14.37 22.78
CA GLY A 19 6.15 14.04 23.47
C GLY A 19 6.15 12.71 24.20
N HIS A 20 5.05 12.34 24.89
CA HIS A 20 4.97 11.02 25.53
C HIS A 20 5.06 9.87 24.51
N GLY A 21 4.37 10.01 23.34
CA GLY A 21 4.45 9.00 22.28
C GLY A 21 5.82 8.93 21.60
N ILE A 22 6.53 10.06 21.48
CA ILE A 22 7.91 10.09 20.96
C ILE A 22 8.86 9.41 21.95
N ALA A 23 8.71 9.68 23.26
CA ALA A 23 9.49 9.00 24.31
C ALA A 23 9.24 7.49 24.31
N GLU A 24 7.98 7.06 24.17
CA GLU A 24 7.60 5.66 24.03
C GLU A 24 8.31 5.00 22.83
N VAL A 25 8.26 5.61 21.66
CA VAL A 25 8.89 5.07 20.45
C VAL A 25 10.40 4.92 20.60
N ALA A 26 11.07 5.90 21.21
CA ALA A 26 12.51 5.84 21.47
C ALA A 26 12.86 4.74 22.49
N ALA A 27 12.08 4.57 23.55
CA ALA A 27 12.26 3.51 24.55
C ALA A 27 12.02 2.11 23.98
N LEU A 28 11.01 1.96 23.12
CA LEU A 28 10.74 0.72 22.36
C LEU A 28 11.89 0.35 21.43
N ALA A 29 12.63 1.34 20.93
CA ALA A 29 13.82 1.14 20.11
C ALA A 29 15.10 0.85 20.92
N GLY A 30 15.00 0.77 22.26
CA GLY A 30 16.11 0.42 23.17
C GLY A 30 16.95 1.58 23.65
N TYR A 31 16.54 2.83 23.44
CA TYR A 31 17.25 4.01 23.90
C TYR A 31 16.91 4.37 25.36
N GLU A 32 17.89 4.92 26.09
CA GLU A 32 17.64 5.63 27.34
C GLU A 32 17.02 6.99 27.04
N VAL A 33 15.84 7.25 27.60
CA VAL A 33 15.02 8.43 27.28
C VAL A 33 14.82 9.28 28.53
N TRP A 34 15.22 10.54 28.44
CA TRP A 34 14.97 11.52 29.48
C TRP A 34 13.87 12.45 29.01
N MET A 35 12.77 12.54 29.76
CA MET A 35 11.56 13.28 29.36
C MET A 35 11.30 14.43 30.34
N TYR A 36 11.26 15.65 29.79
CA TYR A 36 11.02 16.89 30.54
C TYR A 36 9.62 17.45 30.31
N ASP A 37 9.00 17.97 31.36
CA ASP A 37 7.89 18.92 31.27
C ASP A 37 7.95 19.89 32.46
N ILE A 38 7.21 21.00 32.35
CA ILE A 38 7.14 22.03 33.39
C ILE A 38 6.27 21.66 34.59
N ALA A 39 5.42 20.63 34.45
CA ALA A 39 4.44 20.23 35.44
C ALA A 39 4.48 18.72 35.75
N GLU A 40 4.45 18.36 37.02
CA GLU A 40 4.55 16.97 37.48
C GLU A 40 3.33 16.13 37.07
N ASP A 41 2.15 16.70 37.07
CA ASP A 41 0.91 16.03 36.65
C ASP A 41 0.94 15.67 35.15
N ILE A 42 1.57 16.48 34.31
CA ILE A 42 1.77 16.18 32.87
C ILE A 42 2.71 14.97 32.74
N LEU A 43 3.83 14.94 33.45
CA LEU A 43 4.78 13.83 33.43
C LEU A 43 4.13 12.54 33.93
N LYS A 44 3.37 12.60 35.02
CA LYS A 44 2.62 11.45 35.55
C LYS A 44 1.61 10.91 34.53
N SER A 45 0.80 11.79 33.96
CA SER A 45 -0.17 11.41 32.93
C SER A 45 0.52 10.82 31.67
N ALA A 46 1.69 11.34 31.29
CA ALA A 46 2.49 10.83 30.20
C ALA A 46 2.94 9.38 30.47
N MET A 47 3.50 9.11 31.64
CA MET A 47 3.95 7.77 32.03
C MET A 47 2.79 6.75 32.09
N GLU A 48 1.63 7.15 32.61
CA GLU A 48 0.43 6.30 32.62
C GLU A 48 -0.02 5.92 31.20
N LYS A 49 -0.01 6.90 30.27
CA LYS A 49 -0.34 6.68 28.86
C LYS A 49 0.66 5.76 28.16
N ILE A 50 1.95 5.97 28.40
CA ILE A 50 3.02 5.14 27.85
C ILE A 50 2.86 3.69 28.34
N GLU A 51 2.72 3.48 29.63
CA GLU A 51 2.54 2.14 30.19
C GLU A 51 1.31 1.44 29.63
N TRP A 52 0.18 2.15 29.52
CA TRP A 52 -1.04 1.63 28.91
C TRP A 52 -0.81 1.26 27.42
N SER A 53 -0.14 2.13 26.66
CA SER A 53 0.14 1.92 25.24
C SER A 53 1.05 0.72 25.01
N VAL A 54 2.16 0.64 25.75
CA VAL A 54 3.11 -0.48 25.63
C VAL A 54 2.46 -1.81 26.02
N ASN A 55 1.63 -1.84 27.08
CA ASN A 55 0.83 -3.02 27.45
C ASN A 55 -0.11 -3.46 26.30
N LYS A 56 -0.78 -2.50 25.67
CA LYS A 56 -1.68 -2.78 24.54
C LYS A 56 -0.93 -3.29 23.31
N LEU A 57 0.25 -2.77 23.02
CA LEU A 57 1.10 -3.26 21.95
C LEU A 57 1.65 -4.67 22.25
N ALA A 58 2.07 -4.92 23.47
CA ALA A 58 2.52 -6.24 23.93
C ALA A 58 1.39 -7.30 23.84
N SER A 59 0.17 -6.95 24.24
CA SER A 59 -0.99 -7.85 24.14
C SER A 59 -1.34 -8.25 22.70
N LYS A 60 -0.94 -7.42 21.72
CA LYS A 60 -1.10 -7.70 20.29
C LYS A 60 0.12 -8.39 19.66
N GLY A 61 1.14 -8.73 20.45
CA GLY A 61 2.37 -9.33 19.97
C GLY A 61 3.29 -8.40 19.18
N ALA A 62 3.03 -7.08 19.20
CA ALA A 62 3.84 -6.08 18.51
C ALA A 62 5.13 -5.72 19.29
N VAL A 63 5.16 -5.96 20.60
CA VAL A 63 6.32 -5.77 21.48
C VAL A 63 6.72 -7.12 22.05
N ARG A 64 7.98 -7.52 21.85
CA ARG A 64 8.53 -8.81 22.35
C ARG A 64 9.23 -8.69 23.70
N GLU A 65 9.62 -7.48 24.06
CA GLU A 65 10.33 -7.18 25.29
C GLU A 65 9.35 -7.00 26.45
N ASP A 66 9.80 -7.24 27.69
CA ASP A 66 8.97 -7.03 28.87
C ASP A 66 8.59 -5.55 29.01
N VAL A 67 7.31 -5.29 29.29
CA VAL A 67 6.76 -3.93 29.40
C VAL A 67 7.50 -3.09 30.43
N LYS A 68 7.84 -3.67 31.60
CA LYS A 68 8.56 -2.97 32.66
C LYS A 68 9.96 -2.57 32.21
N THR A 69 10.62 -3.41 31.43
CA THR A 69 11.93 -3.11 30.86
C THR A 69 11.86 -1.90 29.92
N VAL A 70 10.85 -1.85 29.02
CA VAL A 70 10.68 -0.70 28.12
C VAL A 70 10.39 0.56 28.91
N VAL A 71 9.44 0.52 29.85
CA VAL A 71 9.05 1.70 30.64
C VAL A 71 10.20 2.19 31.55
N SER A 72 11.04 1.30 32.06
CA SER A 72 12.19 1.66 32.93
C SER A 72 13.29 2.45 32.23
N ARG A 73 13.31 2.46 30.88
CA ARG A 73 14.23 3.31 30.09
C ARG A 73 13.81 4.77 30.05
N ILE A 74 12.60 5.12 30.52
CA ILE A 74 12.09 6.50 30.47
C ILE A 74 12.23 7.13 31.85
N HIS A 75 12.97 8.23 31.91
CA HIS A 75 13.29 8.99 33.10
C HIS A 75 12.60 10.35 33.06
N PRO A 76 11.39 10.50 33.66
CA PRO A 76 10.71 11.78 33.72
C PRO A 76 11.37 12.70 34.75
N SER A 77 11.57 13.99 34.40
CA SER A 77 12.13 14.99 35.33
C SER A 77 11.57 16.39 35.06
N LEU A 78 11.44 17.18 36.13
CA LEU A 78 11.13 18.62 36.10
C LEU A 78 12.37 19.49 35.94
N ASP A 79 13.55 18.88 36.03
CA ASP A 79 14.82 19.59 35.88
C ASP A 79 15.29 19.53 34.43
N PHE A 80 15.17 20.67 33.75
CA PHE A 80 15.56 20.81 32.34
C PHE A 80 17.02 20.48 32.10
N GLU A 81 17.93 20.97 33.00
CA GLU A 81 19.37 20.78 32.88
C GLU A 81 19.73 19.29 33.04
N GLU A 82 19.15 18.59 34.01
CA GLU A 82 19.36 17.18 34.23
C GLU A 82 18.96 16.35 32.97
N VAL A 83 17.83 16.67 32.36
CA VAL A 83 17.30 15.96 31.19
C VAL A 83 18.22 16.09 29.98
N VAL A 84 18.73 17.28 29.71
CA VAL A 84 19.52 17.55 28.50
C VAL A 84 21.00 17.30 28.67
N LYS A 85 21.50 17.22 29.93
CA LYS A 85 22.89 16.94 30.23
C LYS A 85 23.34 15.60 29.68
N GLY A 86 24.34 15.62 28.80
CA GLY A 86 24.87 14.43 28.14
C GLY A 86 23.92 13.79 27.12
N ALA A 87 22.84 14.46 26.69
CA ALA A 87 22.00 13.99 25.61
C ALA A 87 22.73 14.02 24.27
N ASP A 88 22.66 12.94 23.51
CA ASP A 88 23.23 12.85 22.16
C ASP A 88 22.26 13.35 21.09
N PHE A 89 20.95 13.20 21.36
CA PHE A 89 19.88 13.63 20.49
C PHE A 89 18.73 14.20 21.31
N VAL A 90 18.26 15.39 20.95
CA VAL A 90 17.13 16.04 21.64
C VAL A 90 15.97 16.19 20.68
N ILE A 91 14.76 15.85 21.11
CA ILE A 91 13.52 16.04 20.34
C ILE A 91 12.60 16.96 21.12
N GLU A 92 12.37 18.16 20.60
CA GLU A 92 11.48 19.14 21.19
C GLU A 92 10.06 18.95 20.69
N ALA A 93 9.09 18.88 21.60
CA ALA A 93 7.66 18.69 21.35
C ALA A 93 6.78 19.59 22.25
N VAL A 94 7.20 20.83 22.45
CA VAL A 94 6.43 21.85 23.22
C VAL A 94 5.38 22.53 22.35
N PRO A 95 4.46 23.37 22.94
CA PRO A 95 3.45 24.07 22.16
C PRO A 95 3.99 24.87 20.98
N GLU A 96 3.20 24.94 19.90
CA GLU A 96 3.57 25.48 18.58
C GLU A 96 3.62 27.02 18.61
N LYS A 97 4.65 27.57 19.29
CA LYS A 97 4.94 29.01 19.43
C LYS A 97 6.40 29.24 19.13
N ILE A 98 6.67 30.09 18.11
CA ILE A 98 8.04 30.30 17.61
C ILE A 98 8.98 30.83 18.70
N ASP A 99 8.53 31.83 19.47
CA ASP A 99 9.36 32.42 20.52
C ASP A 99 9.75 31.41 21.60
N LEU A 100 8.76 30.57 22.02
CA LEU A 100 9.02 29.50 23.00
C LEU A 100 10.06 28.50 22.48
N LYS A 101 9.92 28.07 21.23
CA LYS A 101 10.87 27.13 20.63
C LYS A 101 12.26 27.74 20.49
N ARG A 102 12.37 28.99 20.07
CA ARG A 102 13.65 29.74 20.03
C ARG A 102 14.31 29.81 21.39
N ASP A 103 13.58 30.15 22.44
CA ASP A 103 14.08 30.21 23.82
C ASP A 103 14.59 28.85 24.30
N ILE A 104 13.90 27.78 23.98
CA ILE A 104 14.28 26.40 24.29
C ILE A 104 15.54 26.03 23.53
N PHE A 105 15.63 26.31 22.23
CA PHE A 105 16.81 25.98 21.42
C PHE A 105 18.03 26.75 21.85
N ALA A 106 17.90 28.01 22.24
CA ALA A 106 18.99 28.81 22.84
C ALA A 106 19.51 28.23 24.17
N LYS A 107 18.64 27.62 24.98
CA LYS A 107 19.03 26.90 26.21
C LYS A 107 19.67 25.55 25.87
N LEU A 108 19.11 24.80 24.93
CA LEU A 108 19.64 23.50 24.47
C LEU A 108 21.06 23.67 23.92
N ASP A 109 21.30 24.73 23.16
CA ASP A 109 22.63 25.06 22.60
C ASP A 109 23.72 25.18 23.68
N LYS A 110 23.38 25.77 24.83
CA LYS A 110 24.31 25.97 25.94
C LYS A 110 24.49 24.73 26.83
N LEU A 111 23.45 23.93 27.01
CA LEU A 111 23.39 22.87 28.02
C LEU A 111 23.69 21.48 27.50
N THR A 112 23.51 21.25 26.18
CA THR A 112 23.80 19.96 25.57
C THR A 112 25.25 19.85 25.10
N PRO A 113 25.79 18.61 24.99
CA PRO A 113 27.13 18.41 24.42
C PRO A 113 27.25 18.98 23.01
N PRO A 114 28.43 19.47 22.59
CA PRO A 114 28.63 20.08 21.27
C PRO A 114 28.32 19.18 20.08
N HIS A 115 28.31 17.87 20.29
CA HIS A 115 27.98 16.89 19.25
C HIS A 115 26.48 16.61 19.12
N ALA A 116 25.67 17.04 20.09
CA ALA A 116 24.25 16.73 20.14
C ALA A 116 23.50 17.31 18.94
N ILE A 117 22.57 16.50 18.37
CA ILE A 117 21.61 16.93 17.35
C ILE A 117 20.35 17.44 18.07
N LEU A 118 19.85 18.58 17.63
CA LEU A 118 18.68 19.24 18.19
C LEU A 118 17.53 19.17 17.16
N ALA A 119 16.54 18.34 17.43
CA ALA A 119 15.38 18.15 16.57
C ALA A 119 14.15 18.85 17.14
N THR A 120 13.30 19.39 16.27
CA THR A 120 11.98 19.92 16.62
C THR A 120 10.88 19.11 15.96
N ASN A 121 9.82 18.81 16.72
CA ASN A 121 8.61 18.14 16.20
C ASN A 121 7.55 19.15 15.73
N THR A 122 7.96 20.36 15.35
CA THR A 122 7.02 21.34 14.78
C THR A 122 6.30 20.79 13.56
N SER A 123 5.04 21.17 13.38
CA SER A 123 4.23 20.80 12.22
C SER A 123 4.14 21.91 11.15
N SER A 124 4.50 23.16 11.53
CA SER A 124 4.28 24.33 10.68
C SER A 124 5.32 25.44 10.80
N LEU A 125 6.12 25.46 11.88
CA LEU A 125 7.10 26.54 12.10
C LEU A 125 8.40 26.29 11.33
N PRO A 126 9.09 27.36 10.89
CA PRO A 126 10.33 27.24 10.13
C PRO A 126 11.47 26.65 10.96
N ILE A 127 12.07 25.58 10.47
CA ILE A 127 13.26 24.98 11.10
C ILE A 127 14.42 25.97 11.09
N THR A 128 14.58 26.70 9.99
CA THR A 128 15.61 27.73 9.79
C THR A 128 15.54 28.83 10.85
N GLU A 129 14.31 29.29 11.16
CA GLU A 129 14.09 30.33 12.16
C GLU A 129 14.36 29.85 13.61
N ILE A 130 14.00 28.58 13.89
CA ILE A 130 14.33 27.94 15.18
C ILE A 130 15.83 27.75 15.31
N ALA A 131 16.52 27.31 14.26
CA ALA A 131 17.96 27.12 14.22
C ALA A 131 18.73 28.40 14.44
N ALA A 132 18.20 29.56 14.01
CA ALA A 132 18.81 30.86 14.19
C ALA A 132 19.03 31.25 15.67
N ALA A 133 18.36 30.58 16.62
CA ALA A 133 18.56 30.76 18.06
C ALA A 133 19.78 30.01 18.61
N THR A 134 20.52 29.27 17.78
CA THR A 134 21.69 28.45 18.18
C THR A 134 22.94 28.83 17.42
N ASP A 135 24.13 28.53 17.99
CA ASP A 135 25.42 28.66 17.32
C ASP A 135 25.81 27.40 16.51
N ARG A 136 25.02 26.30 16.59
CA ARG A 136 25.20 25.03 15.88
C ARG A 136 24.05 24.73 14.90
N ARG A 137 23.74 25.68 14.03
CA ARG A 137 22.62 25.58 13.08
C ARG A 137 22.70 24.35 12.16
N ASP A 138 23.92 23.88 11.89
CA ASP A 138 24.25 22.68 11.15
C ASP A 138 23.73 21.39 11.81
N LYS A 139 23.42 21.43 13.12
CA LYS A 139 22.91 20.32 13.93
C LYS A 139 21.43 20.46 14.33
N VAL A 140 20.75 21.47 13.81
CA VAL A 140 19.30 21.63 14.00
C VAL A 140 18.56 21.04 12.82
N VAL A 141 17.48 20.27 13.10
CA VAL A 141 16.69 19.54 12.10
C VAL A 141 15.24 19.46 12.53
N GLY A 142 14.31 19.41 11.58
CA GLY A 142 12.93 19.01 11.84
C GLY A 142 12.82 17.49 11.89
N MET A 143 12.09 16.98 12.89
CA MET A 143 11.73 15.55 12.99
C MET A 143 10.24 15.46 13.35
N HIS A 144 9.39 15.56 12.33
CA HIS A 144 7.94 15.70 12.47
C HIS A 144 7.29 14.34 12.49
N PHE A 145 6.78 13.93 13.66
CA PHE A 145 6.00 12.73 13.88
C PHE A 145 4.50 12.99 13.69
N PHE A 146 3.76 11.94 13.33
CA PHE A 146 2.31 11.98 13.17
C PHE A 146 1.61 11.35 14.38
N ASN A 147 0.46 11.88 14.74
CA ASN A 147 -0.30 11.47 15.93
C ASN A 147 -1.19 10.22 15.64
N PRO A 148 -1.13 9.17 16.47
CA PRO A 148 -0.22 8.97 17.60
C PRO A 148 1.14 8.37 17.17
N PRO A 149 2.27 8.88 17.71
CA PRO A 149 3.60 8.45 17.29
C PRO A 149 3.86 6.93 17.34
N PRO A 150 3.38 6.16 18.33
CA PRO A 150 3.60 4.71 18.35
C PRO A 150 2.94 3.96 17.20
N LEU A 151 1.85 4.48 16.61
CA LEU A 151 1.07 3.80 15.58
C LEU A 151 1.39 4.30 14.16
N MET A 152 1.65 5.58 14.01
CA MET A 152 1.90 6.18 12.69
C MET A 152 3.31 5.83 12.20
N PRO A 153 3.43 5.21 11.02
CA PRO A 153 4.72 4.73 10.52
C PRO A 153 5.61 5.84 9.95
N LEU A 154 5.05 6.98 9.54
CA LEU A 154 5.77 8.07 8.88
C LEU A 154 6.49 8.97 9.88
N VAL A 155 7.65 9.47 9.50
CA VAL A 155 8.30 10.66 10.08
C VAL A 155 8.88 11.50 8.95
N GLU A 156 8.61 12.81 8.95
CA GLU A 156 9.25 13.76 8.03
C GLU A 156 10.53 14.31 8.66
N ILE A 157 11.61 14.29 7.90
CA ILE A 157 12.91 14.85 8.30
C ILE A 157 13.13 16.12 7.48
N ILE A 158 13.02 17.26 8.14
CA ILE A 158 13.04 18.56 7.47
C ILE A 158 14.39 19.23 7.64
N ARG A 159 15.00 19.55 6.52
CA ARG A 159 16.25 20.29 6.46
C ARG A 159 16.00 21.79 6.59
N GLY A 160 16.53 22.43 7.62
CA GLY A 160 16.71 23.88 7.65
C GLY A 160 17.83 24.32 6.69
N GLU A 161 17.95 25.60 6.44
CA GLU A 161 18.89 26.15 5.45
C GLU A 161 20.36 25.74 5.70
N GLU A 162 20.77 25.71 6.96
CA GLU A 162 22.15 25.37 7.35
C GLU A 162 22.30 23.92 7.86
N THR A 163 21.24 23.12 7.90
CA THR A 163 21.30 21.74 8.40
C THR A 163 22.25 20.88 7.57
N SER A 164 23.24 20.25 8.20
CA SER A 164 24.25 19.44 7.50
C SER A 164 23.70 18.11 6.99
N ASP A 165 24.32 17.58 5.93
CA ASP A 165 24.00 16.25 5.40
C ASP A 165 24.18 15.14 6.45
N LEU A 166 25.18 15.29 7.32
CA LEU A 166 25.42 14.35 8.42
C LEU A 166 24.27 14.35 9.41
N THR A 167 23.76 15.53 9.79
CA THR A 167 22.61 15.67 10.68
C THR A 167 21.36 15.02 10.10
N VAL A 168 21.05 15.29 8.83
CA VAL A 168 19.92 14.66 8.12
C VAL A 168 20.07 13.14 8.09
N ARG A 169 21.25 12.64 7.68
CA ARG A 169 21.51 11.19 7.61
C ARG A 169 21.32 10.50 8.97
N LEU A 170 21.92 11.04 10.04
CA LEU A 170 21.80 10.46 11.38
C LEU A 170 20.35 10.49 11.88
N THR A 171 19.61 11.57 11.59
CA THR A 171 18.18 11.67 11.95
C THR A 171 17.33 10.67 11.18
N VAL A 172 17.61 10.44 9.89
CA VAL A 172 16.96 9.39 9.09
C VAL A 172 17.25 7.99 9.66
N GLU A 173 18.51 7.71 10.01
CA GLU A 173 18.89 6.44 10.60
C GLU A 173 18.23 6.23 11.98
N LEU A 174 18.13 7.28 12.81
CA LEU A 174 17.41 7.23 14.09
C LEU A 174 15.92 6.97 13.88
N GLY A 175 15.28 7.64 12.92
CA GLY A 175 13.89 7.38 12.55
C GLY A 175 13.65 5.92 12.17
N LYS A 176 14.56 5.32 11.41
CA LYS A 176 14.51 3.89 11.07
C LYS A 176 14.67 2.98 12.31
N LYS A 177 15.59 3.32 13.21
CA LYS A 177 15.76 2.61 14.49
C LYS A 177 14.49 2.70 15.35
N PHE A 178 13.77 3.80 15.30
CA PHE A 178 12.45 3.97 15.94
C PHE A 178 11.32 3.19 15.25
N GLY A 179 11.63 2.37 14.26
CA GLY A 179 10.64 1.61 13.49
C GLY A 179 9.81 2.47 12.53
N LYS A 180 10.26 3.70 12.25
CA LYS A 180 9.58 4.62 11.33
C LYS A 180 10.08 4.47 9.90
N GLN A 181 9.32 5.02 8.97
CA GLN A 181 9.68 5.19 7.56
C GLN A 181 9.94 6.69 7.30
N PRO A 182 11.20 7.13 7.37
CA PRO A 182 11.53 8.53 7.14
C PRO A 182 11.33 8.93 5.68
N VAL A 183 10.86 10.16 5.47
CA VAL A 183 10.90 10.89 4.20
C VAL A 183 11.67 12.19 4.40
N ILE A 184 12.39 12.63 3.38
CA ILE A 184 13.26 13.81 3.50
C ILE A 184 12.58 15.01 2.82
N VAL A 185 12.51 16.11 3.57
CA VAL A 185 12.12 17.44 3.09
C VAL A 185 13.39 18.28 2.96
N ASN A 186 13.88 18.45 1.72
CA ASN A 186 15.18 19.09 1.45
C ASN A 186 15.19 20.60 1.64
N LYS A 187 14.03 21.24 1.70
CA LYS A 187 13.90 22.69 1.91
C LYS A 187 12.79 22.96 2.92
N ASP A 188 13.05 23.89 3.82
CA ASP A 188 12.11 24.31 4.85
C ASP A 188 10.96 25.12 4.26
N VAL A 189 9.87 24.44 3.92
CA VAL A 189 8.67 25.05 3.34
C VAL A 189 7.46 24.90 4.29
N PRO A 190 6.52 25.88 4.31
CA PRO A 190 5.34 25.80 5.16
C PRO A 190 4.50 24.54 4.93
N GLY A 191 4.23 23.78 6.00
CA GLY A 191 3.43 22.56 5.93
C GLY A 191 4.15 21.31 5.40
N PHE A 192 5.44 21.44 5.09
CA PHE A 192 6.32 20.36 4.63
C PHE A 192 5.74 19.60 3.42
N ILE A 193 5.59 18.27 3.50
CA ILE A 193 4.93 17.48 2.46
C ILE A 193 3.47 17.22 2.83
N VAL A 194 3.24 16.51 3.94
CA VAL A 194 1.92 15.93 4.26
C VAL A 194 0.87 16.99 4.51
N ASN A 195 1.13 17.96 5.40
CA ASN A 195 0.15 18.99 5.73
C ASN A 195 -0.16 19.89 4.53
N ARG A 196 0.84 20.17 3.70
CA ARG A 196 0.69 20.97 2.49
C ARG A 196 -0.24 20.28 1.47
N LEU A 197 0.00 19.01 1.19
CA LEU A 197 -0.82 18.22 0.28
C LEU A 197 -2.24 18.00 0.83
N LEU A 198 -2.36 17.72 2.14
CA LEU A 198 -3.65 17.58 2.81
C LEU A 198 -4.47 18.85 2.68
N MET A 199 -3.88 20.04 2.92
CA MET A 199 -4.60 21.29 2.81
C MET A 199 -5.16 21.55 1.41
N ARG A 200 -4.41 21.24 0.35
CA ARG A 200 -4.91 21.34 -1.03
C ARG A 200 -6.14 20.48 -1.27
N PHE A 201 -6.08 19.23 -0.85
CA PHE A 201 -7.20 18.30 -0.94
C PHE A 201 -8.41 18.77 -0.12
N MET A 202 -8.20 19.17 1.13
CA MET A 202 -9.27 19.59 2.04
C MET A 202 -9.95 20.88 1.57
N GLN A 203 -9.18 21.84 1.02
CA GLN A 203 -9.74 23.08 0.46
C GLN A 203 -10.56 22.79 -0.81
N ALA A 204 -10.08 21.92 -1.71
CA ALA A 204 -10.85 21.53 -2.89
C ALA A 204 -12.21 20.88 -2.50
N ALA A 205 -12.19 19.95 -1.54
CA ALA A 205 -13.39 19.33 -1.01
C ALA A 205 -14.37 20.38 -0.40
N CYS A 206 -13.82 21.29 0.38
CA CYS A 206 -14.63 22.34 1.04
C CYS A 206 -15.25 23.31 0.02
N TRP A 207 -14.49 23.76 -0.98
CA TRP A 207 -15.00 24.66 -2.01
C TRP A 207 -16.04 24.00 -2.92
N MET A 208 -15.94 22.69 -3.13
CA MET A 208 -16.98 21.96 -3.85
C MET A 208 -18.33 22.05 -3.13
N VAL A 209 -18.34 21.97 -1.80
CA VAL A 209 -19.54 22.15 -0.98
C VAL A 209 -19.97 23.62 -0.91
N ALA A 210 -19.04 24.55 -0.69
CA ALA A 210 -19.32 25.99 -0.63
C ALA A 210 -19.98 26.51 -1.93
N ASN A 211 -19.52 26.02 -3.07
CA ASN A 211 -20.05 26.35 -4.40
C ASN A 211 -21.30 25.53 -4.77
N LYS A 212 -21.82 24.71 -3.86
CA LYS A 212 -23.02 23.86 -4.07
C LYS A 212 -22.89 22.88 -5.24
N LYS A 213 -21.67 22.50 -5.64
CA LYS A 213 -21.42 21.45 -6.63
C LYS A 213 -21.77 20.07 -6.08
N ALA A 214 -21.59 19.86 -4.76
CA ALA A 214 -21.95 18.64 -4.05
C ALA A 214 -22.24 18.92 -2.57
N THR A 215 -22.92 18.00 -1.89
CA THR A 215 -23.12 18.01 -0.44
C THR A 215 -21.94 17.35 0.29
N VAL A 216 -21.85 17.56 1.61
CA VAL A 216 -20.83 16.91 2.48
C VAL A 216 -20.83 15.39 2.31
N ILE A 217 -22.03 14.76 2.32
CA ILE A 217 -22.17 13.30 2.18
C ILE A 217 -21.73 12.81 0.80
N GLU A 218 -22.05 13.55 -0.26
CA GLU A 218 -21.64 13.20 -1.63
C GLU A 218 -20.12 13.27 -1.81
N VAL A 219 -19.48 14.32 -1.30
CA VAL A 219 -18.01 14.45 -1.32
C VAL A 219 -17.36 13.31 -0.53
N ASP A 220 -17.80 13.06 0.71
CA ASP A 220 -17.26 12.02 1.57
C ASP A 220 -17.45 10.61 0.97
N SER A 221 -18.59 10.37 0.30
CA SER A 221 -18.83 9.15 -0.45
C SER A 221 -17.85 8.97 -1.60
N ALA A 222 -17.64 10.01 -2.42
CA ALA A 222 -16.67 9.95 -3.53
C ALA A 222 -15.24 9.71 -3.02
N VAL A 223 -14.83 10.40 -1.95
CA VAL A 223 -13.51 10.23 -1.33
C VAL A 223 -13.30 8.79 -0.83
N LYS A 224 -14.29 8.21 -0.17
CA LYS A 224 -14.18 6.83 0.37
C LYS A 224 -14.25 5.76 -0.69
N TYR A 225 -15.15 5.88 -1.65
CA TYR A 225 -15.51 4.78 -2.54
C TYR A 225 -14.96 4.90 -3.96
N LYS A 226 -14.63 6.11 -4.43
CA LYS A 226 -13.95 6.32 -5.71
C LYS A 226 -12.44 6.47 -5.53
N LEU A 227 -11.98 7.35 -4.63
CA LEU A 227 -10.55 7.49 -4.32
C LEU A 227 -10.02 6.36 -3.42
N GLY A 228 -10.90 5.65 -2.70
CA GLY A 228 -10.53 4.56 -1.82
C GLY A 228 -9.91 4.98 -0.49
N PHE A 229 -10.10 6.23 -0.06
CA PHE A 229 -9.53 6.74 1.18
C PHE A 229 -10.23 6.10 2.41
N PRO A 230 -9.53 5.96 3.54
CA PRO A 230 -10.08 5.32 4.73
C PRO A 230 -11.23 6.12 5.39
N MET A 231 -11.24 7.44 5.17
CA MET A 231 -12.24 8.39 5.68
C MET A 231 -12.63 9.38 4.59
N GLY A 232 -13.86 9.91 4.66
CA GLY A 232 -14.25 11.07 3.86
C GLY A 232 -13.46 12.31 4.26
N ALA A 233 -13.47 13.36 3.43
CA ALA A 233 -12.76 14.60 3.71
C ALA A 233 -13.33 15.31 4.97
N PHE A 234 -14.63 15.41 5.07
CA PHE A 234 -15.31 16.04 6.20
C PHE A 234 -15.37 15.13 7.43
N GLU A 235 -15.45 13.81 7.24
CA GLU A 235 -15.25 12.82 8.31
C GLU A 235 -13.84 12.96 8.94
N LEU A 236 -12.80 13.17 8.12
CA LEU A 236 -11.42 13.41 8.58
C LEU A 236 -11.29 14.77 9.30
N ALA A 237 -11.93 15.82 8.81
CA ALA A 237 -11.94 17.13 9.46
C ALA A 237 -12.55 17.05 10.86
N ASP A 238 -13.68 16.36 11.00
CA ASP A 238 -14.34 16.12 12.29
C ASP A 238 -13.49 15.27 13.23
N TYR A 239 -12.84 14.23 12.70
CA TYR A 239 -11.99 13.32 13.48
C TYR A 239 -10.73 14.01 14.01
N SER A 240 -10.06 14.79 13.16
CA SER A 240 -8.82 15.51 13.51
C SER A 240 -9.08 16.76 14.34
N GLY A 241 -10.27 17.32 14.24
CA GLY A 241 -10.69 18.60 14.81
C GLY A 241 -10.64 19.73 13.79
N ILE A 242 -11.80 20.31 13.49
CA ILE A 242 -11.96 21.44 12.55
C ILE A 242 -11.12 22.65 13.00
N ASP A 243 -10.98 22.86 14.31
CA ASP A 243 -10.11 23.89 14.87
C ASP A 243 -8.65 23.71 14.44
N ILE A 244 -8.13 22.50 14.47
CA ILE A 244 -6.77 22.19 14.05
C ILE A 244 -6.62 22.43 12.54
N MET A 245 -7.56 21.93 11.73
CA MET A 245 -7.53 22.09 10.28
C MET A 245 -7.56 23.56 9.86
N TYR A 246 -8.44 24.37 10.50
CA TYR A 246 -8.52 25.80 10.24
C TYR A 246 -7.25 26.53 10.63
N LEU A 247 -6.69 26.28 11.83
CA LEU A 247 -5.51 26.96 12.32
C LEU A 247 -4.24 26.58 11.55
N VAL A 248 -4.07 25.30 11.17
CA VAL A 248 -2.95 24.85 10.34
C VAL A 248 -3.02 25.47 8.95
N GLY A 249 -4.21 25.46 8.33
CA GLY A 249 -4.42 26.11 7.04
C GLY A 249 -4.07 27.61 7.09
N LYS A 250 -4.51 28.31 8.12
CA LYS A 250 -4.20 29.72 8.34
C LYS A 250 -2.70 29.97 8.53
N ALA A 251 -2.02 29.16 9.34
CA ALA A 251 -0.57 29.28 9.56
C ALA A 251 0.25 29.06 8.27
N ILE A 252 -0.16 28.11 7.43
CA ILE A 252 0.47 27.84 6.14
C ILE A 252 0.28 29.01 5.17
N MET A 253 -0.94 29.62 5.14
CA MET A 253 -1.22 30.81 4.32
C MET A 253 -0.44 32.04 4.77
N GLU A 254 -0.42 32.34 6.07
CA GLU A 254 0.30 33.48 6.63
C GLU A 254 1.80 33.43 6.33
N ARG A 255 2.32 32.24 6.00
CA ARG A 255 3.70 32.00 5.60
C ARG A 255 3.90 31.94 4.08
N GLY A 256 2.95 32.44 3.31
CA GLY A 256 3.08 32.70 1.87
C GLY A 256 2.66 31.57 0.96
N THR A 257 2.00 30.51 1.46
CA THR A 257 1.38 29.51 0.59
C THR A 257 0.06 30.05 0.06
N LEU A 258 -0.07 30.09 -1.28
CA LEU A 258 -1.33 30.48 -1.93
C LEU A 258 -2.41 29.43 -1.65
N ILE A 259 -3.36 29.76 -0.79
CA ILE A 259 -4.55 28.95 -0.50
C ILE A 259 -5.72 29.93 -0.32
N HIS A 260 -6.80 29.68 -1.03
CA HIS A 260 -8.05 30.42 -0.82
C HIS A 260 -8.84 29.77 0.32
N PRO A 261 -8.96 30.44 1.50
CA PRO A 261 -9.60 29.85 2.66
C PRO A 261 -11.10 29.62 2.39
N CYS A 262 -11.56 28.41 2.61
CA CYS A 262 -12.94 28.06 2.41
C CYS A 262 -13.79 28.52 3.62
N PRO A 263 -14.89 29.25 3.40
CA PRO A 263 -15.71 29.83 4.45
C PRO A 263 -16.38 28.77 5.35
N VAL A 264 -16.64 27.58 4.82
CA VAL A 264 -17.36 26.53 5.58
C VAL A 264 -16.55 26.05 6.78
N TYR A 265 -15.21 25.96 6.67
CA TYR A 265 -14.34 25.64 7.81
C TYR A 265 -14.30 26.79 8.82
N GLU A 266 -14.24 28.01 8.34
CA GLU A 266 -14.23 29.21 9.20
C GLU A 266 -15.54 29.34 9.99
N ASP A 267 -16.67 29.11 9.35
CA ASP A 267 -18.00 29.17 9.99
C ASP A 267 -18.13 28.11 11.09
N LYS A 268 -17.69 26.87 10.82
CA LYS A 268 -17.65 25.80 11.83
C LYS A 268 -16.72 26.15 12.99
N TYR A 269 -15.54 26.70 12.69
CA TYR A 269 -14.61 27.14 13.72
C TYR A 269 -15.19 28.22 14.62
N LYS A 270 -15.83 29.27 14.05
CA LYS A 270 -16.49 30.35 14.79
C LYS A 270 -17.69 29.86 15.62
N ALA A 271 -18.37 28.82 15.13
CA ALA A 271 -19.51 28.23 15.85
C ALA A 271 -19.07 27.29 17.01
N GLY A 272 -17.76 27.01 17.16
CA GLY A 272 -17.26 26.06 18.16
C GLY A 272 -17.59 24.59 17.85
N GLU A 273 -17.99 24.31 16.61
CA GLU A 273 -18.34 22.96 16.13
C GLU A 273 -17.08 22.27 15.58
N TYR A 274 -16.26 21.68 16.47
CA TYR A 274 -14.95 21.12 16.12
C TYR A 274 -14.96 19.63 15.79
N GLY A 275 -16.14 19.04 15.54
CA GLY A 275 -16.27 17.62 15.22
C GLY A 275 -16.32 16.74 16.45
N VAL A 276 -15.60 15.61 16.41
CA VAL A 276 -15.57 14.60 17.50
C VAL A 276 -15.24 15.25 18.86
N LYS A 277 -14.34 16.20 18.88
CA LYS A 277 -13.85 16.88 20.08
C LYS A 277 -15.00 17.57 20.87
N THR A 278 -15.95 18.15 20.15
CA THR A 278 -17.10 18.86 20.74
C THR A 278 -18.42 18.10 20.64
N GLY A 279 -18.41 16.92 19.98
CA GLY A 279 -19.60 16.11 19.73
C GLY A 279 -20.40 16.52 18.50
N LYS A 280 -20.02 17.61 17.83
CA LYS A 280 -20.67 18.14 16.64
C LYS A 280 -19.67 18.81 15.71
N GLY A 281 -19.78 18.54 14.42
CA GLY A 281 -19.02 19.15 13.36
C GLY A 281 -19.82 19.14 12.06
N PHE A 282 -19.28 18.51 11.01
CA PHE A 282 -20.03 18.18 9.79
C PHE A 282 -21.03 17.05 10.04
N TYR A 283 -20.71 16.20 11.01
CA TYR A 283 -21.55 15.12 11.51
C TYR A 283 -21.83 15.30 13.01
N GLU A 284 -22.77 14.50 13.52
CA GLU A 284 -23.09 14.44 14.95
C GLU A 284 -22.47 13.17 15.56
N TYR A 285 -21.95 13.29 16.78
CA TYR A 285 -21.27 12.23 17.50
C TYR A 285 -21.97 11.94 18.84
N PRO A 286 -21.88 10.68 19.36
CA PRO A 286 -22.63 10.28 20.57
C PRO A 286 -22.33 11.11 21.81
N ALA A 287 -21.08 11.61 21.93
CA ALA A 287 -20.65 12.54 22.99
C ALA A 287 -19.32 13.19 22.58
N PRO A 288 -18.94 14.32 23.19
CA PRO A 288 -17.60 14.90 23.02
C PRO A 288 -16.49 13.89 23.27
N GLY A 289 -15.54 13.82 22.32
CA GLY A 289 -14.43 12.87 22.35
C GLY A 289 -14.75 11.42 21.97
N LYS A 290 -16.02 11.10 21.66
CA LYS A 290 -16.43 9.74 21.27
C LYS A 290 -16.71 9.68 19.77
N TYR A 291 -15.74 9.17 19.02
CA TYR A 291 -15.91 8.93 17.59
C TYR A 291 -16.87 7.76 17.32
N SER A 292 -17.80 7.97 16.41
CA SER A 292 -18.58 6.92 15.74
C SER A 292 -18.56 7.17 14.24
N ARG A 293 -18.37 6.13 13.45
CA ARG A 293 -18.27 6.27 11.99
C ARG A 293 -19.60 6.76 11.41
N PRO A 294 -19.62 7.90 10.67
CA PRO A 294 -20.83 8.37 10.00
C PRO A 294 -21.35 7.35 8.98
N ASN A 295 -22.67 7.28 8.84
CA ASN A 295 -23.29 6.48 7.77
C ASN A 295 -23.21 7.27 6.45
N ILE A 296 -22.30 6.86 5.56
CA ILE A 296 -22.06 7.47 4.25
C ILE A 296 -22.44 6.45 3.19
N PRO A 297 -23.57 6.62 2.45
CA PRO A 297 -23.99 5.70 1.39
C PRO A 297 -22.96 5.64 0.25
N LYS A 298 -22.71 4.44 -0.27
CA LYS A 298 -21.68 4.23 -1.30
C LYS A 298 -22.01 4.93 -2.63
N ASP A 299 -23.26 5.00 -2.97
CA ASP A 299 -23.79 5.56 -4.22
C ASP A 299 -24.00 7.09 -4.19
N ALA A 300 -23.96 7.71 -2.99
CA ALA A 300 -24.19 9.15 -2.86
C ALA A 300 -23.19 9.99 -3.69
N GLY A 301 -21.95 9.53 -3.82
CA GLY A 301 -20.88 10.25 -4.53
C GLY A 301 -20.74 9.95 -6.02
N GLU A 302 -21.66 9.20 -6.64
CA GLU A 302 -21.52 8.78 -8.06
C GLU A 302 -21.31 9.94 -9.04
N LYS A 303 -21.98 11.08 -8.81
CA LYS A 303 -21.92 12.26 -9.68
C LYS A 303 -20.77 13.20 -9.38
N VAL A 304 -20.06 13.01 -8.28
CA VAL A 304 -18.93 13.85 -7.90
C VAL A 304 -17.74 13.52 -8.80
N ASP A 305 -17.13 14.54 -9.39
CA ASP A 305 -15.85 14.41 -10.10
C ASP A 305 -14.71 14.32 -9.06
N GLU A 306 -14.24 13.11 -8.80
CA GLU A 306 -13.19 12.86 -7.81
C GLU A 306 -11.84 13.46 -8.24
N LEU A 307 -11.65 13.74 -9.53
CA LEU A 307 -10.44 14.38 -10.01
C LEU A 307 -10.38 15.86 -9.61
N GLU A 308 -11.52 16.58 -9.55
CA GLU A 308 -11.57 17.93 -8.97
C GLU A 308 -11.15 17.96 -7.49
N LEU A 309 -11.32 16.86 -6.75
CA LEU A 309 -10.90 16.77 -5.36
C LEU A 309 -9.39 16.57 -5.20
N ILE A 310 -8.78 15.72 -6.05
CA ILE A 310 -7.40 15.29 -5.85
C ILE A 310 -6.39 16.05 -6.73
N ALA A 311 -6.82 16.61 -7.88
CA ALA A 311 -5.93 17.31 -8.81
C ALA A 311 -5.16 18.48 -8.17
N PRO A 312 -5.74 19.31 -7.28
CA PRO A 312 -4.99 20.36 -6.60
C PRO A 312 -3.85 19.84 -5.71
N ALA A 313 -4.05 18.67 -5.06
CA ALA A 313 -2.99 18.03 -4.30
C ALA A 313 -1.91 17.42 -5.21
N ILE A 314 -2.27 16.90 -6.38
CA ILE A 314 -1.32 16.43 -7.40
C ILE A 314 -0.50 17.61 -7.95
N ASN A 315 -1.14 18.75 -8.19
CA ASN A 315 -0.48 19.98 -8.64
C ASN A 315 0.59 20.44 -7.64
N GLU A 316 0.22 20.47 -6.37
CA GLU A 316 1.14 20.82 -5.28
C GLU A 316 2.27 19.80 -5.14
N ALA A 317 1.98 18.50 -5.31
CA ALA A 317 3.01 17.46 -5.31
C ALA A 317 4.01 17.64 -6.47
N ALA A 318 3.53 18.04 -7.66
CA ALA A 318 4.37 18.35 -8.81
C ALA A 318 5.29 19.55 -8.53
N TRP A 319 4.78 20.59 -7.87
CA TRP A 319 5.57 21.72 -7.41
C TRP A 319 6.66 21.29 -6.41
N LEU A 320 6.32 20.48 -5.40
CA LEU A 320 7.29 19.95 -4.43
C LEU A 320 8.44 19.19 -5.11
N LEU A 321 8.10 18.39 -6.12
CA LEU A 321 9.07 17.62 -6.89
C LEU A 321 9.94 18.54 -7.76
N ARG A 322 9.34 19.45 -8.52
CA ARG A 322 10.03 20.38 -9.42
C ARG A 322 11.00 21.30 -8.68
N GLU A 323 10.59 21.79 -7.50
CA GLU A 323 11.45 22.62 -6.66
C GLU A 323 12.52 21.83 -5.90
N GLY A 324 12.55 20.49 -6.03
CA GLY A 324 13.51 19.62 -5.34
C GLY A 324 13.33 19.60 -3.82
N ILE A 325 12.10 19.87 -3.35
CA ILE A 325 11.78 19.87 -1.92
C ILE A 325 11.73 18.42 -1.41
N ALA A 326 11.21 17.52 -2.22
CA ALA A 326 11.23 16.08 -1.93
C ALA A 326 11.35 15.26 -3.21
N THR A 327 11.73 13.99 -3.09
CA THR A 327 11.75 13.06 -4.21
C THR A 327 10.33 12.58 -4.52
N ARG A 328 10.10 12.12 -5.77
CA ARG A 328 8.83 11.48 -6.17
C ARG A 328 8.40 10.39 -5.18
N ASP A 329 9.33 9.51 -4.83
CA ASP A 329 9.05 8.35 -3.98
C ASP A 329 8.77 8.76 -2.51
N ASP A 330 9.41 9.82 -2.03
CA ASP A 330 9.14 10.36 -0.69
C ASP A 330 7.76 11.05 -0.62
N ILE A 331 7.36 11.77 -1.68
CA ILE A 331 6.04 12.41 -1.77
C ILE A 331 4.94 11.35 -1.76
N ASP A 332 5.05 10.32 -2.60
CA ASP A 332 4.06 9.24 -2.64
C ASP A 332 4.03 8.46 -1.31
N LYS A 333 5.20 8.14 -0.74
CA LYS A 333 5.29 7.50 0.58
C LYS A 333 4.67 8.37 1.68
N ALA A 334 4.89 9.67 1.66
CA ALA A 334 4.33 10.59 2.64
C ALA A 334 2.80 10.59 2.63
N THR A 335 2.17 10.53 1.44
CA THR A 335 0.72 10.46 1.33
C THR A 335 0.16 9.08 1.71
N GLU A 336 0.83 7.99 1.31
CA GLU A 336 0.42 6.63 1.68
C GLU A 336 0.49 6.41 3.21
N LEU A 337 1.59 6.81 3.85
CA LEU A 337 1.85 6.52 5.26
C LEU A 337 1.37 7.61 6.23
N GLY A 338 1.34 8.86 5.80
CA GLY A 338 0.92 10.00 6.62
C GLY A 338 -0.59 10.26 6.55
N LEU A 339 -1.19 10.08 5.39
CA LEU A 339 -2.63 10.32 5.15
C LEU A 339 -3.44 9.03 5.02
N GLY A 340 -2.78 7.88 4.94
CA GLY A 340 -3.45 6.59 4.76
C GLY A 340 -4.06 6.42 3.37
N TYR A 341 -3.57 7.13 2.35
CA TYR A 341 -4.05 6.96 0.99
C TYR A 341 -3.66 5.57 0.47
N PRO A 342 -4.52 4.90 -0.31
CA PRO A 342 -4.23 3.55 -0.81
C PRO A 342 -3.06 3.52 -1.80
N LYS A 343 -2.72 4.66 -2.40
CA LYS A 343 -1.56 4.86 -3.30
C LYS A 343 -1.11 6.33 -3.26
N GLY A 344 0.12 6.58 -3.70
CA GLY A 344 0.68 7.93 -3.77
C GLY A 344 0.00 8.83 -4.81
N LEU A 345 0.13 10.14 -4.67
CA LEU A 345 -0.49 11.13 -5.57
C LEU A 345 0.00 11.03 -7.00
N PHE A 346 1.27 10.73 -7.22
CA PHE A 346 1.80 10.54 -8.58
C PHE A 346 1.31 9.25 -9.23
N LYS A 347 1.03 8.21 -8.43
CA LYS A 347 0.35 7.01 -8.95
C LYS A 347 -1.11 7.31 -9.32
N TYR A 348 -1.81 8.19 -8.59
CA TYR A 348 -3.13 8.68 -8.99
C TYR A 348 -3.05 9.46 -10.31
N ALA A 349 -2.08 10.39 -10.44
CA ALA A 349 -1.89 11.14 -11.67
C ALA A 349 -1.66 10.24 -12.88
N ASP A 350 -0.83 9.20 -12.73
CA ASP A 350 -0.55 8.25 -13.79
C ASP A 350 -1.74 7.34 -14.13
N ASP A 351 -2.57 6.99 -13.13
CA ASP A 351 -3.77 6.15 -13.33
C ASP A 351 -4.91 6.92 -14.04
N TYR A 352 -5.17 8.18 -13.67
CA TYR A 352 -6.15 9.03 -14.34
C TYR A 352 -5.65 9.53 -15.71
N GLY A 353 -4.36 9.74 -15.83
CA GLY A 353 -3.67 10.38 -16.94
C GLY A 353 -3.31 11.83 -16.62
N VAL A 354 -2.02 12.16 -16.76
CA VAL A 354 -1.48 13.50 -16.47
C VAL A 354 -2.18 14.59 -17.28
N ASP A 355 -2.57 14.30 -18.51
CA ASP A 355 -3.38 15.21 -19.36
C ASP A 355 -4.76 15.52 -18.74
N LYS A 356 -5.42 14.53 -18.13
CA LYS A 356 -6.70 14.74 -17.45
C LYS A 356 -6.56 15.56 -16.18
N VAL A 357 -5.45 15.38 -15.47
CA VAL A 357 -5.12 16.24 -14.32
C VAL A 357 -4.95 17.69 -14.77
N VAL A 358 -4.17 17.93 -15.83
CA VAL A 358 -3.97 19.28 -16.42
C VAL A 358 -5.29 19.87 -16.90
N GLU A 359 -6.10 19.14 -17.68
CA GLU A 359 -7.43 19.59 -18.14
C GLU A 359 -8.34 20.01 -16.98
N THR A 360 -8.32 19.24 -15.88
CA THR A 360 -9.14 19.53 -14.70
C THR A 360 -8.66 20.79 -13.99
N LEU A 361 -7.36 20.93 -13.78
CA LEU A 361 -6.76 22.13 -13.19
C LEU A 361 -7.02 23.38 -14.02
N ASP A 362 -6.83 23.33 -15.35
CA ASP A 362 -7.14 24.41 -16.27
C ASP A 362 -8.60 24.85 -16.19
N ARG A 363 -9.52 23.88 -16.11
CA ARG A 363 -10.96 24.16 -15.91
C ARG A 363 -11.18 24.88 -14.61
N MET A 364 -10.66 24.37 -13.49
CA MET A 364 -10.80 24.97 -12.16
C MET A 364 -10.18 26.37 -12.12
N HIS A 365 -9.01 26.58 -12.74
CA HIS A 365 -8.36 27.89 -12.85
C HIS A 365 -9.23 28.89 -13.64
N LYS A 366 -9.79 28.48 -14.77
CA LYS A 366 -10.69 29.33 -15.59
C LYS A 366 -11.99 29.68 -14.85
N GLU A 367 -12.54 28.78 -14.05
CA GLU A 367 -13.75 28.99 -13.29
C GLU A 367 -13.53 29.95 -12.11
N THR A 368 -12.37 29.91 -11.47
CA THR A 368 -12.10 30.63 -10.22
C THR A 368 -11.16 31.83 -10.38
N GLY A 369 -10.27 31.80 -11.35
CA GLY A 369 -9.15 32.74 -11.48
C GLY A 369 -8.04 32.57 -10.44
N TRP A 370 -8.03 31.44 -9.71
CA TRP A 370 -7.07 31.21 -8.64
C TRP A 370 -5.78 30.57 -9.15
N GLU A 371 -4.64 31.23 -8.87
CA GLU A 371 -3.31 30.78 -9.29
C GLU A 371 -2.95 29.38 -8.75
N GLU A 372 -3.49 28.97 -7.61
CA GLU A 372 -3.24 27.65 -7.02
C GLU A 372 -3.77 26.49 -7.86
N TYR A 373 -4.68 26.76 -8.81
CA TYR A 373 -5.17 25.80 -9.78
C TYR A 373 -4.48 25.91 -11.15
N GLU A 374 -3.58 26.88 -11.34
CA GLU A 374 -2.76 26.90 -12.55
C GLU A 374 -1.91 25.63 -12.58
N PRO A 375 -1.94 24.85 -13.70
CA PRO A 375 -1.15 23.62 -13.80
C PRO A 375 0.35 23.88 -13.64
N ASP A 376 1.00 23.12 -12.76
CA ASP A 376 2.44 23.22 -12.56
C ASP A 376 3.18 22.95 -13.89
N PRO A 377 4.24 23.73 -14.21
CA PRO A 377 5.03 23.52 -15.43
C PRO A 377 5.57 22.11 -15.63
N LEU A 378 5.76 21.33 -14.57
CA LEU A 378 6.17 19.93 -14.68
C LEU A 378 5.06 19.09 -15.32
N LEU A 379 3.80 19.29 -14.91
CA LEU A 379 2.66 18.56 -15.46
C LEU A 379 2.43 18.89 -16.94
N THR A 380 2.46 20.18 -17.29
CA THR A 380 2.30 20.63 -18.69
C THR A 380 3.41 20.09 -19.58
N LYS A 381 4.64 20.13 -19.12
CA LYS A 381 5.79 19.55 -19.82
C LYS A 381 5.63 18.04 -20.04
N MET A 382 5.17 17.29 -19.02
CA MET A 382 4.92 15.85 -19.16
C MET A 382 3.87 15.56 -20.25
N VAL A 383 2.81 16.38 -20.32
CA VAL A 383 1.78 16.25 -21.37
C VAL A 383 2.38 16.51 -22.75
N GLU A 384 3.19 17.55 -22.91
CA GLU A 384 3.88 17.87 -24.18
C GLU A 384 4.84 16.74 -24.61
N GLU A 385 5.51 16.09 -23.65
CA GLU A 385 6.40 14.93 -23.89
C GLU A 385 5.64 13.61 -24.12
N GLY A 386 4.32 13.60 -24.03
CA GLY A 386 3.50 12.39 -24.16
C GLY A 386 3.60 11.40 -22.97
N LYS A 387 4.12 11.85 -21.83
CA LYS A 387 4.24 11.07 -20.59
C LYS A 387 2.94 11.17 -19.78
N LEU A 388 1.92 10.48 -20.26
CA LEU A 388 0.55 10.62 -19.75
C LEU A 388 0.18 9.57 -18.68
N GLY A 389 1.14 8.80 -18.18
CA GLY A 389 0.94 7.76 -17.20
C GLY A 389 0.74 6.37 -17.81
N ARG A 390 -0.07 5.52 -17.16
CA ARG A 390 -0.28 4.13 -17.58
C ARG A 390 -0.71 3.96 -19.03
N LYS A 391 -1.55 4.86 -19.53
CA LYS A 391 -2.08 4.77 -20.91
C LYS A 391 -1.02 4.93 -21.99
N THR A 392 0.11 5.57 -21.70
CA THR A 392 1.24 5.72 -22.63
C THR A 392 2.46 4.88 -22.24
N GLY A 393 2.39 4.17 -21.09
CA GLY A 393 3.50 3.38 -20.56
C GLY A 393 4.54 4.19 -19.78
N GLU A 394 4.46 5.51 -19.79
CA GLU A 394 5.34 6.41 -19.04
C GLU A 394 4.55 7.61 -18.51
N GLY A 395 4.79 7.95 -17.26
CA GLY A 395 4.30 9.11 -16.58
C GLY A 395 5.31 9.51 -15.51
N PHE A 396 4.87 9.76 -14.29
CA PHE A 396 5.78 9.87 -13.14
C PHE A 396 6.56 8.58 -12.90
N TYR A 397 5.93 7.46 -13.24
CA TYR A 397 6.53 6.11 -13.21
C TYR A 397 6.58 5.54 -14.63
N VAL A 398 7.43 4.54 -14.81
CA VAL A 398 7.46 3.75 -16.04
C VAL A 398 6.59 2.52 -15.81
N TYR A 399 5.68 2.27 -16.75
CA TYR A 399 4.77 1.13 -16.73
C TYR A 399 5.13 0.18 -17.88
N PRO A 400 5.04 -1.12 -17.69
CA PRO A 400 5.19 -2.05 -18.80
C PRO A 400 4.12 -1.76 -19.86
N LYS A 401 4.54 -1.74 -21.11
CA LYS A 401 3.61 -1.56 -22.23
C LYS A 401 2.67 -2.75 -22.28
N ILE A 402 1.37 -2.50 -22.13
CA ILE A 402 0.36 -3.55 -22.22
C ILE A 402 0.08 -3.79 -23.71
N GLU A 403 0.39 -5.01 -24.16
CA GLU A 403 0.03 -5.47 -25.51
C GLU A 403 -1.10 -6.49 -25.39
N GLU A 404 -2.12 -6.37 -26.24
CA GLU A 404 -3.26 -7.26 -26.22
C GLU A 404 -3.42 -7.93 -27.58
N LYS A 405 -3.33 -9.28 -27.58
CA LYS A 405 -3.60 -10.12 -28.77
C LYS A 405 -4.96 -10.78 -28.58
N ARG A 406 -5.90 -10.47 -29.45
CA ARG A 406 -7.25 -11.08 -29.43
C ARG A 406 -7.30 -12.21 -30.44
N LEU A 407 -7.57 -13.42 -29.93
CA LEU A 407 -7.92 -14.60 -30.71
C LEU A 407 -9.44 -14.75 -30.77
N GLU A 408 -9.95 -15.82 -31.35
CA GLU A 408 -11.39 -16.07 -31.44
C GLU A 408 -12.05 -16.25 -30.07
N ASN A 409 -11.40 -17.06 -29.19
CA ASN A 409 -11.96 -17.46 -27.90
C ASN A 409 -11.09 -17.03 -26.71
N ILE A 410 -9.93 -16.42 -26.94
CA ILE A 410 -8.95 -16.03 -25.90
C ILE A 410 -8.44 -14.63 -26.19
N ILE A 411 -8.17 -13.89 -25.12
CA ILE A 411 -7.38 -12.66 -25.16
C ILE A 411 -6.08 -12.93 -24.40
N VAL A 412 -4.93 -12.68 -25.05
CA VAL A 412 -3.62 -12.69 -24.39
C VAL A 412 -3.20 -11.26 -24.15
N ARG A 413 -3.09 -10.87 -22.89
CA ARG A 413 -2.62 -9.55 -22.45
C ARG A 413 -1.20 -9.69 -21.89
N LEU A 414 -0.25 -9.06 -22.55
CA LEU A 414 1.16 -9.01 -22.13
C LEU A 414 1.36 -7.75 -21.28
N GLU A 415 1.74 -7.94 -20.05
CA GLU A 415 2.06 -6.92 -19.05
C GLU A 415 3.37 -7.35 -18.37
N PRO A 416 4.52 -7.35 -19.07
CA PRO A 416 5.75 -7.89 -18.52
C PRO A 416 6.02 -7.36 -17.08
N PRO A 417 6.38 -8.24 -16.12
CA PRO A 417 6.74 -9.65 -16.29
C PRO A 417 5.57 -10.66 -16.21
N ILE A 418 4.33 -10.21 -16.36
CA ILE A 418 3.13 -11.04 -16.28
C ILE A 418 2.47 -11.15 -17.66
N ALA A 419 1.99 -12.36 -18.00
CA ALA A 419 1.06 -12.57 -19.10
C ALA A 419 -0.29 -13.02 -18.56
N TRP A 420 -1.36 -12.50 -19.12
CA TRP A 420 -2.73 -12.86 -18.79
C TRP A 420 -3.36 -13.59 -19.97
N ILE A 421 -3.89 -14.78 -19.73
CA ILE A 421 -4.71 -15.53 -20.69
C ILE A 421 -6.15 -15.42 -20.21
N VAL A 422 -6.99 -14.71 -20.96
CA VAL A 422 -8.40 -14.47 -20.60
C VAL A 422 -9.27 -15.31 -21.50
N LEU A 423 -9.96 -16.30 -20.96
CA LEU A 423 -10.98 -17.06 -21.67
C LEU A 423 -12.13 -16.13 -22.04
N ASN A 424 -12.42 -15.96 -23.33
CA ASN A 424 -13.27 -14.88 -23.82
C ASN A 424 -14.48 -15.36 -24.64
N ARG A 425 -15.34 -16.17 -24.01
CA ARG A 425 -16.67 -16.55 -24.49
C ARG A 425 -17.75 -16.19 -23.45
N PRO A 426 -17.85 -14.92 -22.98
CA PRO A 426 -18.66 -14.58 -21.81
C PRO A 426 -20.15 -14.88 -21.98
N ARG A 427 -20.70 -14.79 -23.20
CA ARG A 427 -22.08 -15.13 -23.49
C ARG A 427 -22.40 -16.64 -23.30
N LYS A 428 -21.38 -17.48 -23.30
CA LYS A 428 -21.44 -18.94 -23.08
C LYS A 428 -20.74 -19.34 -21.78
N LEU A 429 -20.57 -18.39 -20.82
CA LEU A 429 -19.88 -18.61 -19.55
C LEU A 429 -18.49 -19.26 -19.73
N ASN A 430 -17.79 -18.89 -20.79
CA ASN A 430 -16.47 -19.40 -21.16
C ASN A 430 -16.44 -20.93 -21.32
N ALA A 431 -17.51 -21.52 -21.85
CA ALA A 431 -17.59 -22.95 -22.12
C ALA A 431 -16.45 -23.39 -23.06
N LEU A 432 -15.80 -24.49 -22.70
CA LEU A 432 -14.60 -25.00 -23.35
C LEU A 432 -14.96 -25.75 -24.62
N THR A 433 -14.42 -25.30 -25.74
CA THR A 433 -14.48 -25.98 -27.04
C THR A 433 -13.10 -26.48 -27.43
N VAL A 434 -13.04 -27.41 -28.39
CA VAL A 434 -11.75 -27.86 -28.94
C VAL A 434 -10.90 -26.71 -29.44
N ASN A 435 -11.52 -25.70 -30.08
CA ASN A 435 -10.81 -24.53 -30.58
C ASN A 435 -10.25 -23.65 -29.45
N LEU A 436 -11.05 -23.37 -28.39
CA LEU A 436 -10.58 -22.63 -27.21
C LEU A 436 -9.41 -23.35 -26.54
N LEU A 437 -9.52 -24.67 -26.36
CA LEU A 437 -8.45 -25.48 -25.75
C LEU A 437 -7.16 -25.46 -26.60
N LYS A 438 -7.30 -25.49 -27.94
CA LYS A 438 -6.17 -25.33 -28.85
C LYS A 438 -5.54 -23.94 -28.71
N GLU A 439 -6.33 -22.87 -28.74
CA GLU A 439 -5.83 -21.48 -28.55
C GLU A 439 -5.12 -21.30 -27.21
N LEU A 440 -5.64 -21.95 -26.13
CA LEU A 440 -4.98 -21.94 -24.82
C LEU A 440 -3.62 -22.64 -24.88
N SER A 441 -3.54 -23.79 -25.48
CA SER A 441 -2.28 -24.54 -25.66
C SER A 441 -1.27 -23.76 -26.49
N ASP A 442 -1.68 -23.21 -27.63
CA ASP A 442 -0.83 -22.44 -28.54
C ASP A 442 -0.33 -21.14 -27.85
N SER A 443 -1.21 -20.50 -27.05
CA SER A 443 -0.83 -19.30 -26.27
C SER A 443 0.21 -19.61 -25.20
N LEU A 444 0.12 -20.76 -24.52
CA LEU A 444 1.13 -21.21 -23.56
C LEU A 444 2.46 -21.45 -24.25
N ASP A 445 2.49 -22.10 -25.43
CA ASP A 445 3.72 -22.30 -26.21
C ASP A 445 4.38 -20.98 -26.60
N GLU A 446 3.60 -20.01 -27.07
CA GLU A 446 4.10 -18.69 -27.43
C GLU A 446 4.67 -17.93 -26.21
N LEU A 447 4.04 -18.06 -25.05
CA LEU A 447 4.48 -17.40 -23.81
C LEU A 447 5.70 -18.09 -23.18
N GLU A 448 5.95 -19.36 -23.45
CA GLU A 448 7.11 -20.08 -22.98
C GLU A 448 8.40 -19.48 -23.52
N GLU A 449 8.40 -19.09 -24.81
CA GLU A 449 9.54 -18.52 -25.53
C GLU A 449 9.81 -17.02 -25.19
N LYS A 450 8.96 -16.39 -24.37
CA LYS A 450 9.13 -14.97 -24.00
C LYS A 450 9.90 -14.82 -22.68
N ASP A 451 11.16 -14.42 -22.77
CA ASP A 451 12.06 -14.24 -21.60
C ASP A 451 11.61 -13.13 -20.64
N ASP A 452 10.89 -12.12 -21.15
CA ASP A 452 10.37 -11.00 -20.37
C ASP A 452 9.10 -11.37 -19.58
N ILE A 453 8.48 -12.52 -19.86
CA ILE A 453 7.35 -13.05 -19.10
C ILE A 453 7.85 -14.07 -18.08
N ARG A 454 7.53 -13.83 -16.82
CA ARG A 454 7.96 -14.64 -15.66
C ARG A 454 6.83 -15.41 -15.00
N VAL A 455 5.57 -14.94 -15.15
CA VAL A 455 4.39 -15.53 -14.54
C VAL A 455 3.22 -15.46 -15.52
N VAL A 456 2.42 -16.51 -15.58
CA VAL A 456 1.19 -16.57 -16.36
C VAL A 456 -0.02 -16.56 -15.41
N VAL A 457 -1.03 -15.75 -15.72
CA VAL A 457 -2.32 -15.74 -15.04
C VAL A 457 -3.39 -16.17 -16.02
N ILE A 458 -4.20 -17.16 -15.65
CA ILE A 458 -5.34 -17.62 -16.45
C ILE A 458 -6.63 -17.19 -15.74
N THR A 459 -7.57 -16.58 -16.49
CA THR A 459 -8.84 -16.10 -15.96
C THR A 459 -9.94 -16.17 -17.02
N GLY A 460 -11.18 -15.80 -16.65
CA GLY A 460 -12.31 -15.71 -17.57
C GLY A 460 -12.87 -14.29 -17.71
N SER A 461 -13.37 -13.94 -18.87
CA SER A 461 -14.12 -12.70 -19.08
C SER A 461 -15.56 -12.82 -18.56
N GLY A 462 -16.12 -11.72 -18.04
CA GLY A 462 -17.48 -11.65 -17.56
C GLY A 462 -17.67 -12.37 -16.20
N ARG A 463 -18.82 -13.06 -16.03
CA ARG A 463 -19.23 -13.61 -14.73
C ARG A 463 -18.75 -15.04 -14.42
N ALA A 464 -17.90 -15.62 -15.25
CA ALA A 464 -17.38 -16.97 -15.08
C ALA A 464 -15.90 -17.04 -15.41
N PHE A 465 -15.18 -17.85 -14.67
CA PHE A 465 -13.91 -18.40 -15.11
C PHE A 465 -14.16 -19.32 -16.30
N SER A 466 -14.86 -20.43 -16.08
CA SER A 466 -15.44 -21.31 -17.10
C SER A 466 -16.50 -22.20 -16.49
N ALA A 467 -17.64 -22.38 -17.18
CA ALA A 467 -18.71 -23.29 -16.78
C ALA A 467 -18.51 -24.75 -17.25
N GLY A 468 -17.31 -25.08 -17.75
CA GLY A 468 -16.95 -26.43 -18.17
C GLY A 468 -17.02 -26.65 -19.69
N ALA A 469 -16.96 -27.91 -20.09
CA ALA A 469 -17.02 -28.29 -21.50
C ALA A 469 -18.33 -27.89 -22.17
N ASP A 470 -18.29 -27.51 -23.45
CA ASP A 470 -19.50 -27.27 -24.25
C ASP A 470 -20.21 -28.60 -24.51
N VAL A 471 -21.23 -28.89 -23.69
CA VAL A 471 -21.95 -30.15 -23.68
C VAL A 471 -22.63 -30.49 -25.02
N THR A 472 -22.85 -29.49 -25.88
CA THR A 472 -23.40 -29.71 -27.23
C THR A 472 -22.48 -30.59 -28.08
N GLN A 473 -21.18 -30.64 -27.76
CA GLN A 473 -20.18 -31.45 -28.45
C GLN A 473 -20.22 -32.93 -28.04
N PHE A 474 -20.98 -33.29 -27.01
CA PHE A 474 -21.10 -34.70 -26.55
C PHE A 474 -22.19 -35.50 -27.24
N MET A 475 -23.09 -34.83 -27.96
CA MET A 475 -24.20 -35.50 -28.66
C MET A 475 -23.69 -36.42 -29.78
N GLY A 476 -24.01 -37.70 -29.69
CA GLY A 476 -23.62 -38.68 -30.69
C GLY A 476 -22.15 -39.09 -30.70
N VAL A 477 -21.40 -38.75 -29.66
CA VAL A 477 -19.99 -39.14 -29.53
C VAL A 477 -19.87 -40.63 -29.17
N THR A 478 -19.04 -41.37 -29.90
CA THR A 478 -18.73 -42.76 -29.57
C THR A 478 -17.78 -42.86 -28.37
N PRO A 479 -17.79 -44.00 -27.60
CA PRO A 479 -16.88 -44.16 -26.46
C PRO A 479 -15.42 -43.95 -26.82
N PHE A 480 -14.98 -44.38 -27.99
CA PHE A 480 -13.62 -44.19 -28.46
C PHE A 480 -13.28 -42.70 -28.69
N LYS A 481 -14.19 -41.97 -29.33
CA LYS A 481 -14.00 -40.50 -29.54
C LYS A 481 -14.01 -39.73 -28.21
N ALA A 482 -14.86 -40.14 -27.26
CA ALA A 482 -14.90 -39.57 -25.91
C ALA A 482 -13.57 -39.76 -25.18
N ALA A 483 -12.99 -40.96 -25.26
CA ALA A 483 -11.68 -41.22 -24.66
C ALA A 483 -10.55 -40.39 -25.30
N ILE A 484 -10.58 -40.21 -26.64
CA ILE A 484 -9.59 -39.33 -27.32
C ILE A 484 -9.77 -37.88 -26.89
N PHE A 485 -11.02 -37.39 -26.77
CA PHE A 485 -11.28 -36.01 -26.30
C PHE A 485 -10.75 -35.81 -24.87
N SER A 486 -11.05 -36.76 -23.98
CA SER A 486 -10.55 -36.76 -22.60
C SER A 486 -9.00 -36.69 -22.57
N ARG A 487 -8.31 -37.54 -23.35
CA ARG A 487 -6.85 -37.52 -23.44
C ARG A 487 -6.28 -36.19 -23.92
N ARG A 488 -6.84 -35.64 -24.99
CA ARG A 488 -6.42 -34.32 -25.51
C ARG A 488 -6.59 -33.19 -24.47
N PHE A 489 -7.67 -33.27 -23.69
CA PHE A 489 -7.88 -32.30 -22.63
C PHE A 489 -6.88 -32.50 -21.47
N GLN A 490 -6.59 -33.78 -21.12
CA GLN A 490 -5.54 -34.10 -20.14
C GLN A 490 -4.15 -33.60 -20.57
N GLU A 491 -3.83 -33.64 -21.84
CA GLU A 491 -2.57 -33.08 -22.38
C GLU A 491 -2.45 -31.58 -22.07
N ILE A 492 -3.55 -30.83 -22.16
CA ILE A 492 -3.56 -29.39 -21.87
C ILE A 492 -3.46 -29.11 -20.37
N THR A 493 -4.21 -29.84 -19.54
CA THR A 493 -4.10 -29.69 -18.09
C THR A 493 -2.72 -30.12 -17.57
N ASN A 494 -2.11 -31.15 -18.13
CA ASN A 494 -0.74 -31.55 -17.84
C ASN A 494 0.26 -30.46 -18.27
N LYS A 495 0.07 -29.88 -19.48
CA LYS A 495 0.92 -28.77 -19.95
C LYS A 495 0.89 -27.59 -18.98
N ILE A 496 -0.24 -27.22 -18.42
CA ILE A 496 -0.37 -26.17 -17.40
C ILE A 496 0.37 -26.60 -16.12
N GLU A 497 0.16 -27.82 -15.65
CA GLU A 497 0.73 -28.35 -14.41
C GLU A 497 2.25 -28.39 -14.44
N TYR A 498 2.83 -28.78 -15.58
CA TYR A 498 4.28 -28.85 -15.79
C TYR A 498 4.85 -27.64 -16.56
N TYR A 499 4.08 -26.54 -16.65
CA TYR A 499 4.55 -25.34 -17.34
C TYR A 499 5.79 -24.74 -16.68
N THR A 500 6.75 -24.30 -17.49
CA THR A 500 8.07 -23.84 -17.01
C THR A 500 8.01 -22.60 -16.12
N LYS A 501 6.93 -21.82 -16.23
CA LYS A 501 6.69 -20.62 -15.43
C LYS A 501 5.56 -20.85 -14.42
N PRO A 502 5.51 -20.15 -13.28
CA PRO A 502 4.39 -20.20 -12.38
C PRO A 502 3.08 -19.81 -13.07
N VAL A 503 2.01 -20.59 -12.82
CA VAL A 503 0.67 -20.36 -13.37
C VAL A 503 -0.30 -20.10 -12.21
N ILE A 504 -0.97 -18.94 -12.23
CA ILE A 504 -1.99 -18.55 -11.25
C ILE A 504 -3.36 -18.60 -11.92
N MET A 505 -4.29 -19.34 -11.33
CA MET A 505 -5.70 -19.36 -11.73
C MET A 505 -6.46 -18.28 -10.97
N MET A 506 -6.87 -17.22 -11.67
CA MET A 506 -7.72 -16.17 -11.12
C MET A 506 -9.19 -16.45 -11.41
N ILE A 507 -9.89 -17.02 -10.43
CA ILE A 507 -11.26 -17.52 -10.55
C ILE A 507 -12.23 -16.38 -10.23
N ASN A 508 -12.68 -15.69 -11.26
CA ASN A 508 -13.52 -14.50 -11.15
C ASN A 508 -15.03 -14.78 -10.96
N GLY A 509 -15.49 -16.05 -11.07
CA GLY A 509 -16.90 -16.42 -10.95
C GLY A 509 -17.10 -17.92 -11.03
N PHE A 510 -18.10 -18.40 -11.82
CA PHE A 510 -18.34 -19.83 -11.98
C PHE A 510 -17.11 -20.56 -12.51
N CYS A 511 -16.69 -21.62 -11.80
CA CYS A 511 -15.57 -22.48 -12.14
C CYS A 511 -16.00 -23.94 -11.99
N LEU A 512 -16.56 -24.51 -13.07
CA LEU A 512 -17.31 -25.77 -13.03
C LEU A 512 -16.75 -26.77 -14.04
N GLY A 513 -16.80 -28.05 -13.69
CA GLY A 513 -16.45 -29.16 -14.58
C GLY A 513 -15.07 -29.01 -15.19
N GLY A 514 -14.97 -29.06 -16.52
CA GLY A 514 -13.68 -28.84 -17.23
C GLY A 514 -13.00 -27.53 -16.90
N GLY A 515 -13.75 -26.46 -16.54
CA GLY A 515 -13.19 -25.22 -16.04
C GLY A 515 -12.48 -25.40 -14.69
N MET A 516 -13.09 -26.18 -13.80
CA MET A 516 -12.45 -26.55 -12.53
C MET A 516 -11.24 -27.47 -12.78
N GLU A 517 -11.26 -28.33 -13.78
CA GLU A 517 -10.13 -29.20 -14.15
C GLU A 517 -8.93 -28.39 -14.62
N ILE A 518 -9.15 -27.31 -15.40
CA ILE A 518 -8.10 -26.32 -15.73
C ILE A 518 -7.59 -25.64 -14.46
N ALA A 519 -8.51 -25.19 -13.58
CA ALA A 519 -8.12 -24.50 -12.36
C ALA A 519 -7.27 -25.38 -11.42
N LEU A 520 -7.57 -26.67 -11.33
CA LEU A 520 -6.81 -27.65 -10.54
C LEU A 520 -5.39 -27.90 -11.07
N SER A 521 -5.10 -27.59 -12.33
CA SER A 521 -3.78 -27.78 -12.93
C SER A 521 -2.83 -26.58 -12.72
N GLY A 522 -3.32 -25.44 -12.23
CA GLY A 522 -2.46 -24.29 -11.88
C GLY A 522 -1.72 -24.45 -10.57
N ASP A 523 -0.62 -23.72 -10.41
CA ASP A 523 0.16 -23.71 -9.16
C ASP A 523 -0.63 -23.07 -8.01
N PHE A 524 -1.38 -22.00 -8.30
CA PHE A 524 -2.17 -21.26 -7.32
C PHE A 524 -3.59 -21.00 -7.85
N ARG A 525 -4.58 -20.99 -6.95
CA ARG A 525 -6.01 -20.72 -7.23
C ARG A 525 -6.48 -19.58 -6.34
N PHE A 526 -6.66 -18.39 -6.92
CA PHE A 526 -7.23 -17.24 -6.23
C PHE A 526 -8.65 -17.02 -6.70
N ALA A 527 -9.61 -16.89 -5.79
CA ALA A 527 -11.00 -16.81 -6.13
C ALA A 527 -11.65 -15.49 -5.69
N SER A 528 -12.63 -15.04 -6.46
CA SER A 528 -13.58 -14.02 -6.02
C SER A 528 -14.46 -14.58 -4.91
N GLU A 529 -14.87 -13.75 -3.94
CA GLU A 529 -15.89 -14.09 -2.93
C GLU A 529 -17.21 -14.57 -3.58
N LEU A 530 -17.48 -14.13 -4.81
CA LEU A 530 -18.67 -14.50 -5.56
C LEU A 530 -18.50 -15.79 -6.39
N ALA A 531 -17.32 -16.43 -6.36
CA ALA A 531 -17.07 -17.62 -7.15
C ALA A 531 -17.80 -18.84 -6.58
N MET A 532 -18.29 -19.66 -7.51
CA MET A 532 -18.91 -20.96 -7.26
C MET A 532 -18.11 -22.04 -7.97
N LEU A 533 -17.67 -23.04 -7.24
CA LEU A 533 -16.76 -24.09 -7.72
C LEU A 533 -17.43 -25.47 -7.60
N GLY A 534 -17.17 -26.36 -8.56
CA GLY A 534 -17.74 -27.72 -8.49
C GLY A 534 -17.43 -28.59 -9.69
N GLN A 535 -17.79 -29.90 -9.55
CA GLN A 535 -17.65 -30.92 -10.59
C GLN A 535 -19.05 -31.55 -10.90
N PRO A 536 -19.90 -30.85 -11.69
CA PRO A 536 -21.27 -31.25 -11.89
C PRO A 536 -21.49 -32.36 -12.96
N GLU A 537 -20.43 -32.96 -13.48
CA GLU A 537 -20.47 -33.95 -14.58
C GLU A 537 -21.35 -35.12 -14.27
N ILE A 538 -21.44 -35.54 -13.01
CA ILE A 538 -22.27 -36.67 -12.60
C ILE A 538 -23.76 -36.44 -12.92
N ASN A 539 -24.22 -35.19 -12.92
CA ASN A 539 -25.60 -34.82 -13.29
C ASN A 539 -25.88 -35.02 -14.77
N LEU A 540 -24.85 -35.22 -15.60
CA LEU A 540 -24.95 -35.54 -17.01
C LEU A 540 -24.70 -37.02 -17.28
N GLY A 541 -24.53 -37.85 -16.23
CA GLY A 541 -24.25 -39.28 -16.35
C GLY A 541 -22.83 -39.60 -16.79
N ILE A 542 -21.90 -38.65 -16.60
CA ILE A 542 -20.47 -38.82 -16.93
C ILE A 542 -19.60 -38.46 -15.71
N ILE A 543 -18.33 -38.74 -15.79
CA ILE A 543 -17.33 -38.35 -14.79
C ILE A 543 -16.45 -37.22 -15.32
N PRO A 544 -15.75 -36.45 -14.44
CA PRO A 544 -14.68 -35.55 -14.86
C PRO A 544 -13.66 -36.30 -15.71
N GLY A 545 -13.27 -35.71 -16.85
CA GLY A 545 -12.44 -36.39 -17.85
C GLY A 545 -11.05 -35.80 -18.05
N ALA A 546 -10.78 -34.60 -17.51
CA ALA A 546 -9.52 -33.88 -17.75
C ALA A 546 -8.61 -33.81 -16.51
N GLY A 547 -8.84 -34.66 -15.51
CA GLY A 547 -7.92 -34.88 -14.40
C GLY A 547 -8.45 -34.56 -12.99
N ALA A 548 -9.71 -34.06 -12.84
CA ALA A 548 -10.24 -33.76 -11.50
C ALA A 548 -10.32 -34.98 -10.60
N THR A 549 -10.63 -36.17 -11.14
CA THR A 549 -10.66 -37.40 -10.35
C THR A 549 -9.28 -37.76 -9.75
N GLN A 550 -8.21 -37.17 -10.25
CA GLN A 550 -6.84 -37.36 -9.79
C GLN A 550 -6.31 -36.19 -8.99
N ARG A 551 -6.46 -34.94 -9.49
CA ARG A 551 -5.92 -33.75 -8.87
C ARG A 551 -6.70 -33.31 -7.63
N MET A 552 -8.04 -33.34 -7.70
CA MET A 552 -8.86 -32.89 -6.57
C MET A 552 -8.62 -33.72 -5.29
N PRO A 553 -8.58 -35.09 -5.31
CA PRO A 553 -8.28 -35.87 -4.11
C PRO A 553 -6.91 -35.60 -3.51
N ARG A 554 -5.93 -35.20 -4.34
CA ARG A 554 -4.59 -34.83 -3.86
C ARG A 554 -4.56 -33.46 -3.20
N ILE A 555 -5.49 -32.59 -3.56
CA ILE A 555 -5.60 -31.21 -3.00
C ILE A 555 -6.48 -31.20 -1.74
N VAL A 556 -7.71 -31.75 -1.79
CA VAL A 556 -8.70 -31.63 -0.71
C VAL A 556 -8.90 -32.94 0.10
N GLY A 557 -8.18 -34.00 -0.24
CA GLY A 557 -8.37 -35.31 0.35
C GLY A 557 -9.50 -36.11 -0.33
N ILE A 558 -9.42 -37.44 -0.20
CA ILE A 558 -10.30 -38.39 -0.92
C ILE A 558 -11.78 -38.21 -0.57
N SER A 559 -12.10 -38.03 0.71
CA SER A 559 -13.50 -37.93 1.17
C SER A 559 -14.19 -36.70 0.60
N LYS A 560 -13.53 -35.54 0.67
CA LYS A 560 -14.11 -34.28 0.17
C LYS A 560 -14.20 -34.26 -1.37
N ALA A 561 -13.21 -34.84 -2.04
CA ALA A 561 -13.27 -35.00 -3.50
C ALA A 561 -14.46 -35.88 -3.94
N LYS A 562 -14.69 -37.03 -3.24
CA LYS A 562 -15.85 -37.87 -3.49
C LYS A 562 -17.17 -37.14 -3.25
N GLU A 563 -17.28 -36.40 -2.16
CA GLU A 563 -18.46 -35.58 -1.86
C GLU A 563 -18.78 -34.65 -3.02
N LEU A 564 -17.82 -33.83 -3.47
CA LEU A 564 -18.01 -32.85 -4.53
C LEU A 564 -18.32 -33.52 -5.91
N ILE A 565 -17.60 -34.58 -6.25
CA ILE A 565 -17.77 -35.26 -7.53
C ILE A 565 -19.06 -36.11 -7.58
N TYR A 566 -19.40 -36.79 -6.48
CA TYR A 566 -20.57 -37.69 -6.46
C TYR A 566 -21.89 -36.92 -6.30
N SER A 567 -21.88 -35.82 -5.52
CA SER A 567 -23.05 -34.96 -5.40
C SER A 567 -23.25 -34.06 -6.62
N GLY A 568 -22.18 -33.70 -7.31
CA GLY A 568 -22.20 -32.68 -8.37
C GLY A 568 -22.61 -31.29 -7.86
N GLU A 569 -22.52 -31.06 -6.57
CA GLU A 569 -22.85 -29.77 -5.95
C GLU A 569 -21.79 -28.72 -6.18
N MET A 570 -22.23 -27.47 -6.21
CA MET A 570 -21.35 -26.31 -6.27
C MET A 570 -21.17 -25.76 -4.87
N ILE A 571 -19.94 -25.43 -4.50
CA ILE A 571 -19.61 -24.79 -3.24
C ILE A 571 -19.13 -23.33 -3.44
N PRO A 572 -19.43 -22.42 -2.51
CA PRO A 572 -18.93 -21.04 -2.58
C PRO A 572 -17.42 -20.98 -2.29
N ALA A 573 -16.77 -19.92 -2.74
CA ALA A 573 -15.33 -19.68 -2.54
C ALA A 573 -14.91 -19.76 -1.07
N SER A 574 -15.76 -19.33 -0.13
CA SER A 574 -15.48 -19.39 1.31
C SER A 574 -15.36 -20.83 1.83
N GLU A 575 -16.15 -21.78 1.31
CA GLU A 575 -16.02 -23.20 1.64
C GLU A 575 -14.82 -23.82 0.91
N ALA A 576 -14.62 -23.46 -0.36
CA ALA A 576 -13.45 -23.88 -1.13
C ALA A 576 -12.12 -23.49 -0.45
N LEU A 577 -12.05 -22.32 0.19
CA LEU A 577 -10.90 -21.89 0.96
C LEU A 577 -10.68 -22.77 2.21
N LYS A 578 -11.75 -23.08 2.96
CA LYS A 578 -11.64 -23.92 4.18
C LYS A 578 -11.11 -25.31 3.91
N ILE A 579 -11.46 -25.89 2.76
CA ILE A 579 -11.02 -27.25 2.38
C ILE A 579 -9.71 -27.26 1.58
N GLY A 580 -9.10 -26.08 1.35
CA GLY A 580 -7.85 -25.96 0.59
C GLY A 580 -8.01 -26.11 -0.94
N LEU A 581 -9.25 -26.06 -1.47
CA LEU A 581 -9.50 -26.13 -2.91
C LEU A 581 -9.04 -24.84 -3.62
N VAL A 582 -9.09 -23.70 -2.93
CA VAL A 582 -8.49 -22.43 -3.35
C VAL A 582 -7.57 -21.90 -2.28
N ASP A 583 -6.52 -21.17 -2.68
CA ASP A 583 -5.46 -20.70 -1.77
C ASP A 583 -5.80 -19.35 -1.14
N ARG A 584 -6.57 -18.50 -1.85
CA ARG A 584 -6.98 -17.17 -1.38
C ARG A 584 -8.34 -16.79 -1.96
N VAL A 585 -9.05 -15.95 -1.19
CA VAL A 585 -10.33 -15.38 -1.59
C VAL A 585 -10.30 -13.87 -1.37
N PHE A 586 -10.81 -13.12 -2.36
CA PHE A 586 -10.80 -11.67 -2.34
C PHE A 586 -12.14 -11.09 -2.80
N PRO A 587 -12.53 -9.89 -2.34
CA PRO A 587 -13.61 -9.14 -2.96
C PRO A 587 -13.40 -8.99 -4.48
N PRO A 588 -14.47 -9.02 -5.29
CA PRO A 588 -14.35 -8.97 -6.76
C PRO A 588 -13.46 -7.84 -7.28
N GLU A 589 -13.61 -6.66 -6.71
CA GLU A 589 -12.86 -5.45 -7.08
C GLU A 589 -11.38 -5.49 -6.71
N LYS A 590 -10.96 -6.38 -5.82
CA LYS A 590 -9.56 -6.55 -5.37
C LYS A 590 -8.87 -7.77 -5.99
N LEU A 591 -9.63 -8.69 -6.58
CA LEU A 591 -9.10 -9.97 -7.04
C LEU A 591 -7.96 -9.80 -8.06
N GLU A 592 -8.13 -8.97 -9.08
CA GLU A 592 -7.10 -8.75 -10.11
C GLU A 592 -5.85 -8.10 -9.51
N ASP A 593 -6.01 -7.06 -8.69
CA ASP A 593 -4.89 -6.36 -8.07
C ASP A 593 -4.10 -7.24 -7.11
N GLU A 594 -4.76 -8.04 -6.27
CA GLU A 594 -4.10 -8.95 -5.34
C GLU A 594 -3.42 -10.11 -6.08
N THR A 595 -4.00 -10.59 -7.19
CA THR A 595 -3.36 -11.56 -8.07
C THR A 595 -2.12 -10.97 -8.72
N ARG A 596 -2.20 -9.74 -9.25
CA ARG A 596 -1.08 -9.01 -9.84
C ARG A 596 0.06 -8.80 -8.85
N LYS A 597 -0.24 -8.37 -7.63
CA LYS A 597 0.77 -8.20 -6.56
C LYS A 597 1.51 -9.49 -6.26
N PHE A 598 0.80 -10.61 -6.21
CA PHE A 598 1.42 -11.91 -5.96
C PHE A 598 2.24 -12.37 -7.16
N ALA A 599 1.75 -12.21 -8.38
CA ALA A 599 2.49 -12.51 -9.61
C ALA A 599 3.79 -11.70 -9.70
N LEU A 600 3.75 -10.40 -9.39
CA LEU A 600 4.95 -9.56 -9.31
C LEU A 600 5.93 -10.07 -8.24
N LYS A 601 5.45 -10.50 -7.08
CA LYS A 601 6.31 -11.11 -6.05
C LYS A 601 7.00 -12.39 -6.53
N LEU A 602 6.32 -13.22 -7.31
CA LEU A 602 6.91 -14.44 -7.90
C LEU A 602 7.92 -14.10 -9.00
N SER A 603 7.63 -13.09 -9.82
CA SER A 603 8.52 -12.67 -10.91
C SER A 603 9.88 -12.13 -10.43
N GLU A 604 9.96 -11.70 -9.16
CA GLU A 604 11.21 -11.30 -8.51
C GLU A 604 12.08 -12.47 -8.04
N LYS A 605 11.61 -13.71 -8.16
CA LYS A 605 12.34 -14.91 -7.73
C LYS A 605 13.16 -15.50 -8.89
N PRO A 606 14.22 -16.26 -8.58
CA PRO A 606 15.05 -16.89 -9.61
C PRO A 606 14.23 -17.95 -10.39
N PRO A 607 14.00 -17.76 -11.70
CA PRO A 607 13.04 -18.58 -12.44
C PRO A 607 13.45 -20.05 -12.55
N LEU A 608 14.74 -20.33 -12.71
CA LEU A 608 15.21 -21.72 -12.76
C LEU A 608 15.08 -22.45 -11.42
N ALA A 609 15.22 -21.74 -10.30
CA ALA A 609 14.97 -22.33 -8.99
C ALA A 609 13.48 -22.56 -8.74
N LEU A 610 12.59 -21.65 -9.22
CA LEU A 610 11.13 -21.87 -9.18
C LEU A 610 10.74 -23.10 -10.01
N LEU A 611 11.28 -23.25 -11.21
CA LEU A 611 11.08 -24.41 -12.07
C LEU A 611 11.55 -25.71 -11.41
N ALA A 612 12.77 -25.72 -10.85
CA ALA A 612 13.32 -26.86 -10.15
C ALA A 612 12.45 -27.26 -8.93
N ALA A 613 12.00 -26.28 -8.16
CA ALA A 613 11.09 -26.51 -7.03
C ALA A 613 9.75 -27.09 -7.47
N LYS A 614 9.15 -26.54 -8.55
CA LYS A 614 7.90 -27.01 -9.14
C LYS A 614 8.00 -28.49 -9.53
N TYR A 615 9.03 -28.86 -10.30
CA TYR A 615 9.24 -30.25 -10.73
C TYR A 615 9.57 -31.19 -9.56
N ALA A 616 10.39 -30.75 -8.60
CA ALA A 616 10.69 -31.56 -7.43
C ALA A 616 9.42 -31.88 -6.61
N ILE A 617 8.53 -30.88 -6.44
CA ILE A 617 7.25 -31.05 -5.76
C ILE A 617 6.31 -31.97 -6.56
N GLN A 618 6.08 -31.66 -7.83
CA GLN A 618 5.12 -32.42 -8.65
C GLN A 618 5.54 -33.89 -8.78
N LEU A 619 6.77 -34.15 -9.22
CA LEU A 619 7.26 -35.52 -9.39
C LEU A 619 7.43 -36.25 -8.06
N GLY A 620 7.80 -35.55 -6.98
CA GLY A 620 7.92 -36.13 -5.66
C GLY A 620 6.58 -36.58 -5.07
N MET A 621 5.49 -35.85 -5.39
CA MET A 621 4.13 -36.23 -4.97
C MET A 621 3.53 -37.42 -5.74
N GLU A 622 4.17 -37.86 -6.82
CA GLU A 622 3.77 -39.05 -7.58
C GLU A 622 4.39 -40.36 -7.06
N THR A 623 5.25 -40.27 -6.05
CA THR A 623 5.99 -41.42 -5.51
C THR A 623 6.04 -41.38 -3.97
N ASP A 624 6.74 -42.38 -3.36
CA ASP A 624 7.00 -42.37 -1.92
C ASP A 624 8.07 -41.35 -1.54
N ILE A 625 8.16 -41.02 -0.26
CA ILE A 625 9.08 -40.00 0.26
C ILE A 625 10.56 -40.29 -0.07
N TRP A 626 10.99 -41.54 -0.08
CA TRP A 626 12.37 -41.90 -0.39
C TRP A 626 12.74 -41.57 -1.83
N HIS A 627 11.89 -41.97 -2.79
CA HIS A 627 12.06 -41.63 -4.20
C HIS A 627 11.93 -40.16 -4.46
N GLY A 628 10.96 -39.48 -3.76
CA GLY A 628 10.79 -38.02 -3.81
C GLY A 628 12.06 -37.26 -3.40
N LEU A 629 12.71 -37.65 -2.31
CA LEU A 629 14.01 -37.07 -1.89
C LEU A 629 15.14 -37.31 -2.91
N ASN A 630 15.15 -38.46 -3.60
CA ASN A 630 16.10 -38.74 -4.68
C ASN A 630 15.82 -37.92 -5.96
N ILE A 631 14.61 -37.41 -6.14
CA ILE A 631 14.24 -36.43 -7.17
C ILE A 631 14.67 -35.02 -6.76
N GLU A 632 14.43 -34.64 -5.50
CA GLU A 632 14.73 -33.28 -4.97
C GLU A 632 16.24 -32.97 -5.03
N ALA A 633 17.11 -33.91 -4.61
CA ALA A 633 18.55 -33.67 -4.50
C ALA A 633 19.23 -33.28 -5.84
N PRO A 634 18.93 -33.91 -6.98
CA PRO A 634 19.45 -33.47 -8.29
C PRO A 634 18.93 -32.06 -8.67
N PHE A 635 17.64 -31.75 -8.45
CA PHE A 635 17.09 -30.44 -8.76
C PHE A 635 17.72 -29.34 -7.89
N PHE A 636 17.96 -29.62 -6.60
CA PHE A 636 18.73 -28.74 -5.74
C PHE A 636 20.14 -28.51 -6.28
N GLY A 637 20.84 -29.58 -6.64
CA GLY A 637 22.17 -29.47 -7.22
C GLY A 637 22.24 -28.66 -8.52
N LEU A 638 21.25 -28.82 -9.41
CA LEU A 638 21.15 -28.06 -10.66
C LEU A 638 21.04 -26.56 -10.44
N THR A 639 20.41 -26.09 -9.34
CA THR A 639 20.32 -24.64 -9.08
C THR A 639 21.68 -23.99 -8.87
N PHE A 640 22.71 -24.74 -8.40
CA PHE A 640 24.06 -24.22 -8.19
C PHE A 640 24.86 -24.02 -9.50
N SER A 641 24.34 -24.45 -10.63
CA SER A 641 24.92 -24.13 -11.95
C SER A 641 24.47 -22.78 -12.51
N THR A 642 23.57 -22.06 -11.79
CA THR A 642 23.01 -20.80 -12.26
C THR A 642 23.76 -19.58 -11.72
N GLU A 643 23.81 -18.49 -12.48
CA GLU A 643 24.30 -17.19 -12.01
C GLU A 643 23.43 -16.64 -10.85
N ASP A 644 22.16 -17.01 -10.79
CA ASP A 644 21.19 -16.53 -9.81
C ASP A 644 21.53 -16.98 -8.38
N VAL A 645 22.18 -18.14 -8.19
CA VAL A 645 22.68 -18.56 -6.87
C VAL A 645 23.76 -17.61 -6.37
N ILE A 646 24.72 -17.25 -7.23
CA ILE A 646 25.81 -16.34 -6.89
C ILE A 646 25.24 -14.97 -6.54
N GLU A 647 24.33 -14.44 -7.36
CA GLU A 647 23.63 -13.18 -7.11
C GLU A 647 22.86 -13.22 -5.79
N GLY A 648 22.11 -14.29 -5.53
CA GLY A 648 21.30 -14.43 -4.32
C GLY A 648 22.15 -14.43 -3.04
N VAL A 649 23.25 -15.20 -3.03
CA VAL A 649 24.19 -15.28 -1.89
C VAL A 649 24.89 -13.93 -1.70
N THR A 650 25.38 -13.32 -2.77
CA THR A 650 26.07 -12.02 -2.72
C THR A 650 25.14 -10.93 -2.21
N ALA A 651 23.93 -10.82 -2.76
CA ALA A 651 22.94 -9.84 -2.35
C ALA A 651 22.54 -10.00 -0.86
N PHE A 652 22.44 -11.26 -0.38
CA PHE A 652 22.18 -11.54 1.02
C PHE A 652 23.31 -11.05 1.95
N MET A 653 24.56 -11.32 1.58
CA MET A 653 25.73 -10.86 2.33
C MET A 653 25.86 -9.33 2.34
N GLU A 654 25.55 -8.68 1.23
CA GLU A 654 25.59 -7.23 1.05
C GLU A 654 24.33 -6.51 1.58
N LYS A 655 23.33 -7.24 2.06
CA LYS A 655 22.03 -6.73 2.54
C LYS A 655 21.30 -5.86 1.51
N ARG A 656 21.36 -6.23 0.24
CA ARG A 656 20.64 -5.60 -0.87
C ARG A 656 19.61 -6.53 -1.48
N LYS A 657 18.70 -5.98 -2.28
CA LYS A 657 17.73 -6.77 -3.04
C LYS A 657 18.46 -7.46 -4.22
N PRO A 658 18.30 -8.80 -4.42
CA PRO A 658 18.89 -9.51 -5.55
C PRO A 658 18.18 -9.15 -6.87
N LYS A 659 18.91 -9.33 -7.98
CA LYS A 659 18.41 -9.14 -9.35
C LYS A 659 18.63 -10.42 -10.15
N PHE A 660 17.65 -11.31 -10.12
CA PHE A 660 17.73 -12.62 -10.79
C PHE A 660 17.47 -12.50 -12.29
N LYS A 661 18.30 -13.17 -13.09
CA LYS A 661 18.26 -13.14 -14.55
C LYS A 661 17.66 -14.40 -15.16
N GLY A 662 17.67 -15.53 -14.44
CA GLY A 662 17.25 -16.82 -14.95
C GLY A 662 18.31 -17.50 -15.84
N LYS A 663 19.56 -17.30 -15.53
CA LYS A 663 20.71 -17.85 -16.28
C LYS A 663 21.66 -18.61 -15.37
#